data_4bdffc0f847b64625c0ba7c72b668d96
#
_entry.id   4bdffc0f847b64625c0ba7c72b668d96
#
_cell.length_a   1.000
_cell.length_b   1.000
_cell.length_c   1.000
_cell.angle_alpha   90.00
_cell.angle_beta   90.00
_cell.angle_gamma   90.00
#
_symmetry.space_group_name_H-M   'P 1'
#
loop_
_entity.id
_entity.type
_entity.pdbx_description
1 polymer ?
#
loop_
_entity_poly.entity_id
_entity_poly.type
_entity_poly.pdbx_seq_one_letter_code
_entity_poly.pdbx_strand_id
1 'polypeptide(L)'
;MQIMSRPQMLVVAAALGLAFSQTVLAAPAAALAGNPLATASTLPFHYPAFDKIKDEHFLPAYAEGMRQQLKEIDAIANNKKPATFDNTIVAMEKSGALLTRVQTTFGNLQGANTNDKLDAIDSEMSPKLAAHGDAIYLNPKLYARVKALYDKRDSLKLDAESKHLLERYHTDFVRAGAKLSAADKEKLKAINGVIATLQTTFTQNVLKETNASALVVDTREELAGMSDAEIDAAAAAAKAKGKDGKFLVALVNTSGQPPLAVLKNRAVRSRLMAVSLARGANGGEFDNRQVVLKIAKARAEKATLLGYENYAAYSLEDQTAHDTAAVNKLLGELAKPAVNNARKEAADLQAVVDADKGGFKIEAGDWAYYTDKVRAQRFAFDENQLKPYFELDNVLINGVFYAATKLYGITFKERKDLPVYNPDVRVFDVFDADGKQLAIFIADMYARSNKQGGAWMNEYISQSTLLGTKSVVANHLNIPKPPAGEPTLLTYDEVKTAFHEFGHALHGMFSNVKYPRFSGTSVPRDFVEYPSQVNEMWAVWPEVLANYAKHYKTGAPMPKELLDKVIASKKFNQGFMTTEYLAASLLDQRWHQLTPAQIPTDVLAFEAQSLKDMGVDFAPVPPRYRTTYFSHSFSGGYSAGYYAYLWSEKLDADTVEWFKEKGGLKRENGDWFRAKLLSRGGTDDAMNLFHNFRGRDPVIEPLLERRGLTGK
;
A
#
# COMPACT_ATOMS: atom_id res chain seq x y z
N MET A 1 9.89 53.91 50.54
CA MET A 1 11.36 53.71 50.50
C MET A 1 11.67 52.49 49.73
N GLN A 2 12.40 52.69 48.69
CA GLN A 2 13.04 51.76 47.70
C GLN A 2 12.17 50.95 46.76
N ILE A 3 12.15 51.46 45.55
CA ILE A 3 11.96 50.96 44.26
C ILE A 3 12.99 49.85 43.98
N MET A 4 12.54 48.68 43.52
CA MET A 4 13.42 47.78 42.76
C MET A 4 12.75 47.34 41.43
N SER A 5 13.49 47.63 40.39
CA SER A 5 13.22 47.59 39.00
C SER A 5 12.97 46.16 38.47
N ARG A 6 12.05 46.06 37.48
CA ARG A 6 11.89 44.90 36.58
C ARG A 6 13.11 44.80 35.65
N PRO A 7 13.65 43.61 35.36
CA PRO A 7 14.47 43.40 34.17
C PRO A 7 13.58 43.07 32.98
N GLN A 8 13.78 43.83 31.92
CA GLN A 8 13.28 43.54 30.56
C GLN A 8 13.93 42.24 30.07
N MET A 9 13.10 41.24 29.74
CA MET A 9 13.54 40.11 28.91
C MET A 9 13.70 40.58 27.47
N LEU A 10 14.94 40.71 27.02
CA LEU A 10 15.29 40.77 25.61
C LEU A 10 14.93 39.44 24.96
N VAL A 11 13.97 39.47 23.99
CA VAL A 11 13.75 38.40 23.04
C VAL A 11 14.89 38.48 22.03
N VAL A 12 15.90 37.63 22.22
CA VAL A 12 16.90 37.37 21.18
C VAL A 12 16.28 36.37 20.20
N ALA A 13 15.72 36.88 19.11
CA ALA A 13 15.42 36.07 17.92
C ALA A 13 16.75 35.62 17.29
N ALA A 14 17.21 34.45 17.67
CA ALA A 14 18.32 33.80 16.95
C ALA A 14 17.80 33.34 15.62
N ALA A 15 17.98 34.15 14.60
CA ALA A 15 17.91 33.74 13.19
C ALA A 15 19.07 32.77 12.95
N LEU A 16 18.83 31.48 13.12
CA LEU A 16 19.68 30.44 12.59
C LEU A 16 19.44 30.38 11.06
N GLY A 17 20.08 31.29 10.35
CA GLY A 17 20.35 31.17 8.92
C GLY A 17 21.30 29.99 8.71
N LEU A 18 20.77 28.79 8.59
CA LEU A 18 21.50 27.67 8.02
C LEU A 18 21.71 27.97 6.53
N ALA A 19 22.83 28.64 6.25
CA ALA A 19 23.42 28.60 4.91
C ALA A 19 23.78 27.13 4.65
N PHE A 20 22.89 26.41 4.00
CA PHE A 20 23.24 25.16 3.31
C PHE A 20 24.17 25.54 2.18
N SER A 21 25.47 25.64 2.48
CA SER A 21 26.50 25.61 1.46
C SER A 21 26.30 24.29 0.69
N GLN A 22 26.06 24.45 -0.61
CA GLN A 22 26.07 23.37 -1.59
C GLN A 22 27.48 22.74 -1.66
N THR A 23 27.86 21.98 -0.68
CA THR A 23 28.87 20.95 -0.85
C THR A 23 28.15 19.71 -1.33
N VAL A 24 27.75 19.72 -2.61
CA VAL A 24 27.64 18.49 -3.37
C VAL A 24 29.06 17.93 -3.39
N LEU A 25 29.39 17.09 -2.43
CA LEU A 25 30.62 16.30 -2.45
C LEU A 25 30.56 15.48 -3.72
N ALA A 26 31.35 15.91 -4.73
CA ALA A 26 31.67 15.10 -5.87
C ALA A 26 32.38 13.86 -5.34
N ALA A 27 31.62 12.78 -5.10
CA ALA A 27 32.22 11.47 -4.92
C ALA A 27 32.90 11.13 -6.26
N PRO A 28 34.22 10.92 -6.28
CA PRO A 28 34.91 10.61 -7.51
C PRO A 28 34.38 9.27 -8.07
N ALA A 29 34.51 9.04 -9.38
CA ALA A 29 34.18 7.77 -10.04
C ALA A 29 34.82 6.56 -9.34
N ALA A 30 35.88 6.74 -8.60
CA ALA A 30 36.52 5.76 -7.71
C ALA A 30 35.63 5.30 -6.54
N ALA A 31 34.65 6.09 -6.09
CA ALA A 31 33.77 5.73 -4.98
C ALA A 31 32.76 4.61 -5.33
N LEU A 32 32.51 4.33 -6.61
CA LEU A 32 31.66 3.22 -7.07
C LEU A 32 32.46 2.03 -7.61
N ALA A 33 33.80 2.03 -7.50
CA ALA A 33 34.60 0.86 -7.88
C ALA A 33 34.20 -0.34 -7.03
N GLY A 34 33.72 -1.41 -7.69
CA GLY A 34 33.26 -2.63 -7.00
C GLY A 34 31.83 -2.55 -6.42
N ASN A 35 31.14 -1.41 -6.50
CA ASN A 35 29.75 -1.30 -6.05
C ASN A 35 28.80 -2.00 -7.04
N PRO A 36 28.05 -3.05 -6.63
CA PRO A 36 27.18 -3.80 -7.54
C PRO A 36 26.01 -2.97 -8.09
N LEU A 37 25.67 -1.84 -7.47
CA LEU A 37 24.64 -0.92 -7.94
C LEU A 37 25.13 0.02 -9.06
N ALA A 38 26.46 0.13 -9.29
CA ALA A 38 27.02 1.06 -10.27
C ALA A 38 26.53 0.80 -11.70
N THR A 39 26.33 -0.47 -12.05
CA THR A 39 25.87 -0.90 -13.38
C THR A 39 24.62 -1.78 -13.25
N ALA A 40 23.86 -1.91 -14.35
CA ALA A 40 22.77 -2.86 -14.40
C ALA A 40 23.30 -4.29 -14.12
N SER A 41 22.56 -5.05 -13.33
CA SER A 41 22.89 -6.46 -13.05
C SER A 41 22.94 -7.27 -14.35
N THR A 42 23.87 -8.22 -14.43
CA THR A 42 24.00 -9.18 -15.54
C THR A 42 23.07 -10.39 -15.39
N LEU A 43 22.36 -10.50 -14.28
CA LEU A 43 21.34 -11.52 -14.07
C LEU A 43 20.14 -11.29 -15.03
N PRO A 44 19.32 -12.31 -15.29
CA PRO A 44 18.16 -12.19 -16.18
C PRO A 44 17.29 -10.97 -15.82
N PHE A 45 16.89 -10.20 -16.83
CA PHE A 45 16.07 -8.98 -16.70
C PHE A 45 16.63 -7.93 -15.74
N HIS A 46 17.95 -7.92 -15.53
CA HIS A 46 18.61 -7.05 -14.56
C HIS A 46 18.17 -7.28 -13.11
N TYR A 47 17.73 -8.50 -12.81
CA TYR A 47 17.38 -8.93 -11.45
C TYR A 47 18.48 -8.51 -10.46
N PRO A 48 18.13 -7.93 -9.29
CA PRO A 48 19.13 -7.46 -8.35
C PRO A 48 20.04 -8.60 -7.82
N ALA A 49 21.35 -8.37 -7.81
CA ALA A 49 22.32 -9.33 -7.27
C ALA A 49 22.38 -9.20 -5.75
N PHE A 50 21.31 -9.66 -5.06
CA PHE A 50 21.14 -9.51 -3.61
C PHE A 50 22.31 -10.09 -2.78
N ASP A 51 23.00 -11.13 -3.29
CA ASP A 51 24.18 -11.73 -2.68
C ASP A 51 25.40 -10.79 -2.64
N LYS A 52 25.41 -9.77 -3.51
CA LYS A 52 26.52 -8.79 -3.65
C LYS A 52 26.18 -7.43 -3.06
N ILE A 53 24.90 -7.10 -2.94
CA ILE A 53 24.45 -5.81 -2.43
C ILE A 53 24.54 -5.79 -0.91
N LYS A 54 25.17 -4.73 -0.35
CA LYS A 54 25.33 -4.49 1.08
C LYS A 54 24.89 -3.09 1.43
N ASP A 55 24.55 -2.84 2.71
CA ASP A 55 24.06 -1.55 3.18
C ASP A 55 24.99 -0.38 2.82
N GLU A 56 26.32 -0.58 2.93
CA GLU A 56 27.33 0.43 2.61
C GLU A 56 27.37 0.85 1.14
N HIS A 57 26.76 0.08 0.25
CA HIS A 57 26.73 0.39 -1.18
C HIS A 57 25.71 1.51 -1.53
N PHE A 58 24.68 1.71 -0.70
CA PHE A 58 23.57 2.61 -1.04
C PHE A 58 23.94 4.09 -1.02
N LEU A 59 24.53 4.62 0.04
CA LEU A 59 24.84 6.05 0.13
C LEU A 59 25.73 6.55 -1.02
N PRO A 60 26.86 5.88 -1.35
CA PRO A 60 27.68 6.29 -2.49
C PRO A 60 26.92 6.21 -3.82
N ALA A 61 26.10 5.16 -3.99
CA ALA A 61 25.32 4.97 -5.21
C ALA A 61 24.20 6.02 -5.36
N TYR A 62 23.54 6.40 -4.26
CA TYR A 62 22.60 7.52 -4.24
C TYR A 62 23.27 8.84 -4.63
N ALA A 63 24.39 9.17 -3.99
CA ALA A 63 25.09 10.42 -4.25
C ALA A 63 25.50 10.54 -5.73
N GLU A 64 26.07 9.49 -6.31
CA GLU A 64 26.47 9.47 -7.72
C GLU A 64 25.26 9.45 -8.66
N GLY A 65 24.20 8.66 -8.33
CA GLY A 65 22.99 8.60 -9.13
C GLY A 65 22.29 9.96 -9.23
N MET A 66 22.17 10.68 -8.12
CA MET A 66 21.61 12.03 -8.08
C MET A 66 22.46 13.01 -8.90
N ARG A 67 23.80 12.95 -8.74
CA ARG A 67 24.74 13.79 -9.49
C ARG A 67 24.65 13.55 -11.00
N GLN A 68 24.60 12.29 -11.43
CA GLN A 68 24.47 11.93 -12.84
C GLN A 68 23.16 12.43 -13.43
N GLN A 69 22.04 12.17 -12.76
CA GLN A 69 20.73 12.62 -13.24
C GLN A 69 20.65 14.15 -13.35
N LEU A 70 21.12 14.90 -12.35
CA LEU A 70 21.12 16.37 -12.44
C LEU A 70 21.97 16.86 -13.59
N LYS A 71 23.10 16.23 -13.89
CA LYS A 71 23.93 16.56 -15.07
C LYS A 71 23.18 16.28 -16.39
N GLU A 72 22.46 15.16 -16.46
CA GLU A 72 21.65 14.83 -17.64
C GLU A 72 20.49 15.82 -17.81
N ILE A 73 19.78 16.14 -16.73
CA ILE A 73 18.71 17.15 -16.72
C ILE A 73 19.24 18.54 -17.12
N ASP A 74 20.39 18.92 -16.61
CA ASP A 74 21.02 20.22 -16.96
C ASP A 74 21.41 20.29 -18.45
N ALA A 75 21.90 19.18 -19.01
CA ALA A 75 22.17 19.08 -20.45
C ALA A 75 20.88 19.21 -21.30
N ILE A 76 19.76 18.65 -20.83
CA ILE A 76 18.44 18.82 -21.49
C ILE A 76 17.98 20.28 -21.38
N ALA A 77 17.99 20.83 -20.17
CA ALA A 77 17.48 22.17 -19.88
C ALA A 77 18.27 23.28 -20.64
N ASN A 78 19.58 23.12 -20.77
CA ASN A 78 20.48 24.09 -21.44
C ASN A 78 20.75 23.76 -22.91
N ASN A 79 20.08 22.78 -23.51
CA ASN A 79 20.23 22.41 -24.89
C ASN A 79 19.91 23.61 -25.82
N LYS A 80 20.90 24.05 -26.64
CA LYS A 80 20.76 25.20 -27.55
C LYS A 80 19.82 24.93 -28.74
N LYS A 81 19.57 23.67 -29.07
CA LYS A 81 18.64 23.30 -30.15
C LYS A 81 17.19 23.54 -29.71
N PRO A 82 16.29 23.89 -30.63
CA PRO A 82 14.85 23.93 -30.30
C PRO A 82 14.40 22.67 -29.62
N ALA A 83 13.43 22.82 -28.73
CA ALA A 83 12.82 21.65 -28.05
C ALA A 83 12.14 20.75 -29.09
N THR A 84 12.46 19.45 -29.03
CA THR A 84 11.76 18.37 -29.73
C THR A 84 11.34 17.35 -28.71
N PHE A 85 10.37 16.51 -29.09
CA PHE A 85 9.92 15.41 -28.21
C PHE A 85 11.10 14.53 -27.78
N ASP A 86 11.97 14.15 -28.72
CA ASP A 86 13.13 13.30 -28.43
C ASP A 86 14.18 13.97 -27.55
N ASN A 87 14.57 15.23 -27.84
CA ASN A 87 15.63 15.89 -27.09
C ASN A 87 15.18 16.51 -25.76
N THR A 88 13.91 16.33 -25.41
CA THR A 88 13.32 16.82 -24.15
C THR A 88 12.62 15.69 -23.43
N ILE A 89 11.50 15.19 -23.92
CA ILE A 89 10.67 14.20 -23.22
C ILE A 89 11.33 12.82 -23.18
N VAL A 90 11.75 12.28 -24.34
CA VAL A 90 12.45 10.99 -24.38
C VAL A 90 13.80 11.06 -23.66
N ALA A 91 14.49 12.20 -23.71
CA ALA A 91 15.72 12.38 -22.96
C ALA A 91 15.48 12.36 -21.44
N MET A 92 14.36 12.91 -20.95
CA MET A 92 13.95 12.82 -19.54
C MET A 92 13.63 11.37 -19.13
N GLU A 93 12.90 10.62 -19.97
CA GLU A 93 12.60 9.19 -19.71
C GLU A 93 13.85 8.32 -19.58
N LYS A 94 14.93 8.69 -20.27
CA LYS A 94 16.22 7.99 -20.23
C LYS A 94 17.13 8.45 -19.10
N SER A 95 16.83 9.57 -18.45
CA SER A 95 17.67 10.14 -17.40
C SER A 95 17.55 9.40 -16.07
N GLY A 96 18.61 9.38 -15.27
CA GLY A 96 18.60 8.89 -13.91
C GLY A 96 18.63 7.36 -13.78
N ALA A 97 19.09 6.62 -14.78
CA ALA A 97 19.09 5.15 -14.75
C ALA A 97 19.81 4.54 -13.52
N LEU A 98 20.92 5.15 -13.06
CA LEU A 98 21.59 4.72 -11.83
C LEU A 98 20.72 5.01 -10.59
N LEU A 99 20.19 6.24 -10.49
CA LEU A 99 19.37 6.61 -9.34
C LEU A 99 18.12 5.74 -9.24
N THR A 100 17.42 5.51 -10.35
CA THR A 100 16.25 4.61 -10.40
C THR A 100 16.59 3.22 -9.86
N ARG A 101 17.67 2.61 -10.34
CA ARG A 101 18.13 1.29 -9.85
C ARG A 101 18.40 1.28 -8.36
N VAL A 102 19.05 2.31 -7.84
CA VAL A 102 19.35 2.42 -6.41
C VAL A 102 18.07 2.59 -5.60
N GLN A 103 17.19 3.51 -6.02
CA GLN A 103 15.92 3.80 -5.31
C GLN A 103 14.98 2.60 -5.27
N THR A 104 14.80 1.89 -6.40
CA THR A 104 13.92 0.72 -6.43
C THR A 104 14.47 -0.41 -5.57
N THR A 105 15.78 -0.70 -5.65
CA THR A 105 16.40 -1.75 -4.84
C THR A 105 16.36 -1.40 -3.35
N PHE A 106 16.72 -0.17 -2.99
CA PHE A 106 16.72 0.31 -1.60
C PHE A 106 15.30 0.31 -1.01
N GLY A 107 14.34 0.95 -1.68
CA GLY A 107 12.98 1.08 -1.17
C GLY A 107 12.29 -0.26 -0.95
N ASN A 108 12.54 -1.23 -1.85
CA ASN A 108 12.03 -2.59 -1.68
C ASN A 108 12.67 -3.30 -0.48
N LEU A 109 13.98 -3.18 -0.29
CA LEU A 109 14.66 -3.78 0.88
C LEU A 109 14.26 -3.08 2.18
N GLN A 110 14.14 -1.76 2.18
CA GLN A 110 13.71 -0.99 3.34
C GLN A 110 12.29 -1.39 3.80
N GLY A 111 11.37 -1.65 2.86
CA GLY A 111 10.03 -2.16 3.18
C GLY A 111 10.01 -3.63 3.62
N ALA A 112 10.78 -4.50 2.96
CA ALA A 112 10.67 -5.94 3.10
C ALA A 112 11.69 -6.57 4.06
N ASN A 113 12.84 -5.95 4.28
CA ASN A 113 13.94 -6.54 5.05
C ASN A 113 14.88 -5.47 5.64
N THR A 114 14.31 -4.50 6.37
CA THR A 114 15.06 -3.36 6.91
C THR A 114 15.99 -3.75 8.07
N ASN A 115 16.87 -2.83 8.42
CA ASN A 115 17.71 -2.84 9.62
C ASN A 115 18.07 -1.40 10.01
N ASP A 116 18.71 -1.21 11.17
CA ASP A 116 19.05 0.12 11.68
C ASP A 116 19.91 0.96 10.72
N LYS A 117 20.75 0.33 9.89
CA LYS A 117 21.56 1.04 8.89
C LYS A 117 20.71 1.52 7.72
N LEU A 118 19.82 0.67 7.20
CA LEU A 118 18.88 1.06 6.15
C LEU A 118 17.93 2.15 6.65
N ASP A 119 17.43 2.06 7.89
CA ASP A 119 16.61 3.11 8.51
C ASP A 119 17.36 4.45 8.59
N ALA A 120 18.64 4.43 8.96
CA ALA A 120 19.49 5.62 9.01
C ALA A 120 19.71 6.20 7.60
N ILE A 121 19.96 5.35 6.60
CA ILE A 121 20.11 5.76 5.20
C ILE A 121 18.80 6.39 4.68
N ASP A 122 17.66 5.78 4.97
CA ASP A 122 16.34 6.32 4.59
C ASP A 122 16.11 7.71 5.19
N SER A 123 16.39 7.86 6.49
CA SER A 123 16.28 9.15 7.18
C SER A 123 17.20 10.23 6.60
N GLU A 124 18.40 9.86 6.17
CA GLU A 124 19.35 10.78 5.52
C GLU A 124 18.92 11.12 4.10
N MET A 125 18.43 10.13 3.34
CA MET A 125 18.18 10.29 1.92
C MET A 125 16.82 10.88 1.57
N SER A 126 15.79 10.66 2.39
CA SER A 126 14.44 11.17 2.16
C SER A 126 14.38 12.67 1.83
N PRO A 127 14.91 13.58 2.67
CA PRO A 127 14.90 15.02 2.34
C PRO A 127 15.80 15.36 1.16
N LYS A 128 16.90 14.63 0.93
CA LYS A 128 17.79 14.84 -0.21
C LYS A 128 17.13 14.45 -1.53
N LEU A 129 16.37 13.37 -1.54
CA LEU A 129 15.60 12.92 -2.70
C LEU A 129 14.44 13.87 -3.00
N ALA A 130 13.77 14.42 -1.99
CA ALA A 130 12.78 15.47 -2.15
C ALA A 130 13.40 16.72 -2.81
N ALA A 131 14.53 17.19 -2.30
CA ALA A 131 15.27 18.33 -2.88
C ALA A 131 15.77 18.04 -4.31
N HIS A 132 16.17 16.79 -4.59
CA HIS A 132 16.55 16.36 -5.93
C HIS A 132 15.36 16.42 -6.92
N GLY A 133 14.19 15.93 -6.52
CA GLY A 133 12.96 16.07 -7.30
C GLY A 133 12.60 17.53 -7.56
N ASP A 134 12.68 18.38 -6.54
CA ASP A 134 12.46 19.82 -6.67
C ASP A 134 13.44 20.48 -7.65
N ALA A 135 14.71 20.06 -7.66
CA ALA A 135 15.71 20.58 -8.61
C ALA A 135 15.35 20.27 -10.07
N ILE A 136 14.61 19.20 -10.32
CA ILE A 136 14.12 18.80 -11.65
C ILE A 136 12.82 19.54 -11.99
N TYR A 137 11.77 19.34 -11.18
CA TYR A 137 10.41 19.79 -11.50
C TYR A 137 10.19 21.30 -11.31
N LEU A 138 11.01 21.98 -10.50
CA LEU A 138 10.99 23.44 -10.35
C LEU A 138 11.99 24.16 -11.27
N ASN A 139 12.73 23.44 -12.14
CA ASN A 139 13.68 24.01 -13.06
C ASN A 139 12.96 24.81 -14.16
N PRO A 140 13.15 26.16 -14.23
CA PRO A 140 12.39 26.98 -15.14
C PRO A 140 12.76 26.77 -16.61
N LYS A 141 14.03 26.41 -16.90
CA LYS A 141 14.49 26.15 -18.30
C LYS A 141 13.94 24.84 -18.82
N LEU A 142 13.92 23.79 -17.96
CA LEU A 142 13.34 22.50 -18.32
C LEU A 142 11.84 22.64 -18.55
N TYR A 143 11.12 23.29 -17.62
CA TYR A 143 9.70 23.57 -17.79
C TYR A 143 9.38 24.36 -19.06
N ALA A 144 10.19 25.38 -19.40
CA ALA A 144 10.00 26.13 -20.62
C ALA A 144 10.08 25.25 -21.88
N ARG A 145 10.97 24.25 -21.92
CA ARG A 145 11.07 23.27 -23.01
C ARG A 145 9.86 22.37 -23.10
N VAL A 146 9.42 21.82 -21.95
CA VAL A 146 8.20 20.98 -21.87
C VAL A 146 6.97 21.79 -22.31
N LYS A 147 6.81 23.01 -21.79
CA LYS A 147 5.70 23.90 -22.17
C LYS A 147 5.69 24.24 -23.65
N ALA A 148 6.84 24.53 -24.24
CA ALA A 148 6.93 24.84 -25.66
C ALA A 148 6.49 23.67 -26.58
N LEU A 149 6.68 22.42 -26.13
CA LEU A 149 6.17 21.22 -26.80
C LEU A 149 4.68 21.04 -26.54
N TYR A 150 4.25 21.20 -25.29
CA TYR A 150 2.84 21.07 -24.91
C TYR A 150 1.94 22.05 -25.65
N ASP A 151 2.35 23.32 -25.80
CA ASP A 151 1.61 24.36 -26.54
C ASP A 151 1.41 23.98 -28.02
N LYS A 152 2.25 23.13 -28.58
CA LYS A 152 2.24 22.67 -29.98
C LYS A 152 1.83 21.20 -30.15
N ARG A 153 1.40 20.52 -29.09
CA ARG A 153 1.21 19.06 -29.04
C ARG A 153 0.36 18.50 -30.18
N ASP A 154 -0.69 19.24 -30.60
CA ASP A 154 -1.57 18.79 -31.68
C ASP A 154 -0.91 18.85 -33.06
N SER A 155 0.15 19.63 -33.22
CA SER A 155 0.93 19.74 -34.48
C SER A 155 2.14 18.82 -34.57
N LEU A 156 2.52 18.14 -33.45
CA LEU A 156 3.76 17.36 -33.39
C LEU A 156 3.64 15.97 -34.03
N LYS A 157 2.46 15.55 -34.49
CA LYS A 157 2.19 14.23 -35.09
C LYS A 157 2.71 13.05 -34.22
N LEU A 158 2.56 13.16 -32.90
CA LEU A 158 2.91 12.11 -31.96
C LEU A 158 1.87 10.98 -32.01
N ASP A 159 2.32 9.74 -31.73
CA ASP A 159 1.37 8.67 -31.39
C ASP A 159 0.63 8.98 -30.09
N ALA A 160 -0.45 8.26 -29.81
CA ALA A 160 -1.33 8.53 -28.67
C ALA A 160 -0.57 8.45 -27.33
N GLU A 161 0.28 7.43 -27.12
CA GLU A 161 1.06 7.25 -25.91
C GLU A 161 2.09 8.38 -25.73
N SER A 162 2.77 8.77 -26.81
CA SER A 162 3.74 9.88 -26.79
C SER A 162 3.07 11.23 -26.51
N LYS A 163 1.86 11.45 -27.05
CA LYS A 163 1.08 12.67 -26.78
C LYS A 163 0.65 12.71 -25.32
N HIS A 164 0.12 11.60 -24.80
CA HIS A 164 -0.26 11.48 -23.41
C HIS A 164 0.94 11.67 -22.47
N LEU A 165 2.13 11.15 -22.81
CA LEU A 165 3.34 11.37 -22.05
C LEU A 165 3.71 12.85 -21.94
N LEU A 166 3.63 13.59 -23.04
CA LEU A 166 3.89 15.03 -23.04
C LEU A 166 2.91 15.80 -22.18
N GLU A 167 1.61 15.46 -22.27
CA GLU A 167 0.55 16.03 -21.44
C GLU A 167 0.78 15.71 -19.96
N ARG A 168 1.16 14.48 -19.63
CA ARG A 168 1.49 14.04 -18.29
C ARG A 168 2.66 14.81 -17.69
N TYR A 169 3.78 14.95 -18.43
CA TYR A 169 4.91 15.75 -17.96
C TYR A 169 4.54 17.21 -17.72
N HIS A 170 3.77 17.82 -18.64
CA HIS A 170 3.33 19.21 -18.43
C HIS A 170 2.49 19.34 -17.14
N THR A 171 1.55 18.43 -16.92
CA THR A 171 0.72 18.40 -15.71
C THR A 171 1.57 18.25 -14.45
N ASP A 172 2.53 17.33 -14.44
CA ASP A 172 3.41 17.12 -13.28
C ASP A 172 4.24 18.35 -12.93
N PHE A 173 4.82 19.01 -13.95
CA PHE A 173 5.55 20.26 -13.71
C PHE A 173 4.67 21.34 -13.09
N VAL A 174 3.44 21.49 -13.61
CA VAL A 174 2.49 22.48 -13.09
C VAL A 174 2.10 22.15 -11.66
N ARG A 175 1.74 20.89 -11.38
CA ARG A 175 1.36 20.43 -10.05
C ARG A 175 2.51 20.45 -9.05
N ALA A 176 3.74 20.25 -9.52
CA ALA A 176 4.94 20.41 -8.70
C ALA A 176 5.28 21.88 -8.38
N GLY A 177 4.59 22.86 -8.98
CA GLY A 177 4.81 24.29 -8.69
C GLY A 177 5.72 25.01 -9.69
N ALA A 178 5.92 24.49 -10.90
CA ALA A 178 6.77 25.12 -11.91
C ALA A 178 6.37 26.58 -12.23
N LYS A 179 5.09 26.93 -12.09
CA LYS A 179 4.54 28.27 -12.32
C LYS A 179 4.72 29.25 -11.16
N LEU A 180 5.14 28.79 -10.00
CA LEU A 180 5.32 29.64 -8.81
C LEU A 180 6.42 30.67 -8.99
N SER A 181 6.36 31.77 -8.24
CA SER A 181 7.45 32.73 -8.11
C SER A 181 8.72 32.07 -7.55
N ALA A 182 9.89 32.66 -7.78
CA ALA A 182 11.15 32.14 -7.22
C ALA A 182 11.11 32.05 -5.68
N ALA A 183 10.51 33.05 -5.02
CA ALA A 183 10.37 33.06 -3.57
C ALA A 183 9.43 31.94 -3.06
N ASP A 184 8.33 31.67 -3.75
CA ASP A 184 7.41 30.63 -3.37
C ASP A 184 7.93 29.23 -3.69
N LYS A 185 8.77 29.07 -4.72
CA LYS A 185 9.51 27.83 -4.96
C LYS A 185 10.45 27.48 -3.80
N GLU A 186 11.14 28.46 -3.22
CA GLU A 186 11.99 28.19 -2.04
C GLU A 186 11.18 27.78 -0.81
N LYS A 187 10.02 28.40 -0.58
CA LYS A 187 9.08 27.93 0.47
C LYS A 187 8.61 26.51 0.21
N LEU A 188 8.25 26.18 -1.03
CA LEU A 188 7.77 24.85 -1.40
C LEU A 188 8.85 23.78 -1.18
N LYS A 189 10.10 24.05 -1.57
CA LYS A 189 11.24 23.15 -1.30
C LYS A 189 11.40 22.87 0.19
N ALA A 190 11.31 23.90 1.04
CA ALA A 190 11.39 23.73 2.48
C ALA A 190 10.27 22.83 3.00
N ILE A 191 9.03 23.07 2.55
CA ILE A 191 7.87 22.24 2.91
C ILE A 191 8.02 20.80 2.45
N ASN A 192 8.49 20.57 1.21
CA ASN A 192 8.69 19.22 0.67
C ASN A 192 9.74 18.44 1.47
N GLY A 193 10.85 19.10 1.87
CA GLY A 193 11.85 18.49 2.74
C GLY A 193 11.30 18.10 4.11
N VAL A 194 10.47 18.95 4.72
CA VAL A 194 9.80 18.67 6.00
C VAL A 194 8.84 17.47 5.84
N ILE A 195 8.02 17.44 4.80
CA ILE A 195 7.09 16.33 4.56
C ILE A 195 7.86 15.02 4.40
N ALA A 196 8.91 14.99 3.57
CA ALA A 196 9.71 13.78 3.33
C ALA A 196 10.31 13.24 4.65
N THR A 197 10.95 14.09 5.44
CA THR A 197 11.50 13.71 6.75
C THR A 197 10.44 13.14 7.70
N LEU A 198 9.29 13.80 7.79
CA LEU A 198 8.23 13.39 8.70
C LEU A 198 7.56 12.08 8.26
N GLN A 199 7.42 11.84 6.96
CA GLN A 199 6.88 10.58 6.43
C GLN A 199 7.78 9.40 6.77
N THR A 200 9.10 9.54 6.57
CA THR A 200 10.08 8.53 7.00
C THR A 200 10.01 8.27 8.50
N THR A 201 9.98 9.35 9.32
CA THR A 201 9.83 9.22 10.78
C THR A 201 8.55 8.47 11.15
N PHE A 202 7.41 8.81 10.51
CA PHE A 202 6.14 8.16 10.76
C PHE A 202 6.20 6.64 10.49
N THR A 203 6.75 6.26 9.33
CA THR A 203 6.88 4.85 8.95
C THR A 203 7.74 4.06 9.93
N GLN A 204 8.90 4.59 10.28
CA GLN A 204 9.83 3.94 11.22
C GLN A 204 9.21 3.82 12.62
N ASN A 205 8.53 4.87 13.08
CA ASN A 205 7.83 4.84 14.36
C ASN A 205 6.72 3.78 14.37
N VAL A 206 5.91 3.66 13.30
CA VAL A 206 4.86 2.62 13.22
C VAL A 206 5.45 1.23 13.35
N LEU A 207 6.55 0.93 12.66
CA LEU A 207 7.20 -0.39 12.73
C LEU A 207 7.74 -0.67 14.13
N LYS A 208 8.49 0.29 14.70
CA LYS A 208 9.12 0.15 16.04
C LYS A 208 8.07 0.05 17.14
N GLU A 209 7.02 0.90 17.08
CA GLU A 209 5.92 0.89 18.04
C GLU A 209 5.10 -0.41 17.96
N THR A 210 4.83 -0.92 16.77
CA THR A 210 4.12 -2.20 16.59
C THR A 210 4.89 -3.34 17.26
N ASN A 211 6.22 -3.36 17.13
CA ASN A 211 7.07 -4.35 17.78
C ASN A 211 7.21 -4.14 19.30
N ALA A 212 7.16 -2.89 19.78
CA ALA A 212 7.25 -2.55 21.21
C ALA A 212 5.93 -2.83 21.94
N SER A 213 4.80 -2.60 21.29
CA SER A 213 3.45 -2.74 21.85
C SER A 213 2.91 -4.17 21.80
N ALA A 214 3.69 -5.17 21.36
CA ALA A 214 3.28 -6.57 21.36
C ALA A 214 2.78 -7.01 22.74
N LEU A 215 1.63 -7.68 22.80
CA LEU A 215 1.04 -8.11 24.07
C LEU A 215 1.85 -9.25 24.69
N VAL A 216 2.27 -9.07 25.94
CA VAL A 216 2.92 -10.13 26.72
C VAL A 216 1.92 -10.67 27.75
N VAL A 217 1.80 -12.01 27.79
CA VAL A 217 1.02 -12.75 28.81
C VAL A 217 1.94 -13.69 29.56
N ASP A 218 1.51 -14.07 30.76
CA ASP A 218 2.35 -14.79 31.71
C ASP A 218 2.20 -16.32 31.60
N THR A 219 1.04 -16.80 31.20
CA THR A 219 0.74 -18.24 31.19
C THR A 219 0.15 -18.72 29.86
N ARG A 220 0.30 -20.03 29.57
CA ARG A 220 -0.27 -20.69 28.40
C ARG A 220 -1.81 -20.65 28.42
N GLU A 221 -2.41 -20.74 29.61
CA GLU A 221 -3.85 -20.74 29.81
C GLU A 221 -4.50 -19.41 29.40
N GLU A 222 -3.77 -18.29 29.53
CA GLU A 222 -4.25 -16.98 29.04
C GLU A 222 -4.47 -17.00 27.52
N LEU A 223 -3.73 -17.82 26.77
CA LEU A 223 -3.83 -17.99 25.33
C LEU A 223 -4.78 -19.11 24.88
N ALA A 224 -5.58 -19.66 25.81
CA ALA A 224 -6.54 -20.70 25.49
C ALA A 224 -7.43 -20.33 24.30
N GLY A 225 -7.50 -21.22 23.31
CA GLY A 225 -8.21 -21.02 22.03
C GLY A 225 -7.28 -20.87 20.83
N MET A 226 -6.04 -20.42 21.04
CA MET A 226 -4.99 -20.51 20.02
C MET A 226 -4.52 -21.97 19.89
N SER A 227 -3.99 -22.35 18.74
CA SER A 227 -3.37 -23.66 18.53
C SER A 227 -2.07 -23.80 19.31
N ASP A 228 -1.65 -25.02 19.60
CA ASP A 228 -0.38 -25.29 20.28
C ASP A 228 0.81 -24.67 19.52
N ALA A 229 0.82 -24.78 18.20
CA ALA A 229 1.86 -24.18 17.35
C ALA A 229 1.93 -22.65 17.47
N GLU A 230 0.79 -21.96 17.51
CA GLU A 230 0.72 -20.50 17.70
C GLU A 230 1.20 -20.09 19.10
N ILE A 231 0.85 -20.86 20.12
CA ILE A 231 1.30 -20.59 21.49
C ILE A 231 2.80 -20.85 21.63
N ASP A 232 3.34 -21.90 21.01
CA ASP A 232 4.78 -22.19 21.02
C ASP A 232 5.57 -21.12 20.24
N ALA A 233 5.02 -20.61 19.14
CA ALA A 233 5.58 -19.46 18.43
C ALA A 233 5.60 -18.19 19.30
N ALA A 234 4.53 -17.94 20.08
CA ALA A 234 4.47 -16.82 21.01
C ALA A 234 5.51 -16.95 22.15
N ALA A 235 5.73 -18.18 22.66
CA ALA A 235 6.78 -18.45 23.65
C ALA A 235 8.18 -18.19 23.06
N ALA A 236 8.45 -18.65 21.84
CA ALA A 236 9.71 -18.42 21.15
C ALA A 236 9.97 -16.93 20.91
N ALA A 237 8.92 -16.18 20.50
CA ALA A 237 9.00 -14.73 20.32
C ALA A 237 9.28 -13.98 21.63
N ALA A 238 8.66 -14.39 22.73
CA ALA A 238 8.94 -13.83 24.07
C ALA A 238 10.39 -14.09 24.49
N LYS A 239 10.88 -15.32 24.31
CA LYS A 239 12.26 -15.69 24.61
C LYS A 239 13.26 -14.88 23.79
N ALA A 240 13.02 -14.69 22.50
CA ALA A 240 13.86 -13.86 21.63
C ALA A 240 13.95 -12.38 22.10
N LYS A 241 12.96 -11.91 22.86
CA LYS A 241 12.92 -10.57 23.50
C LYS A 241 13.37 -10.59 24.97
N GLY A 242 14.04 -11.66 25.43
CA GLY A 242 14.52 -11.78 26.81
C GLY A 242 13.43 -11.96 27.86
N LYS A 243 12.26 -12.46 27.48
CA LYS A 243 11.09 -12.70 28.35
C LYS A 243 10.84 -14.20 28.49
N ASP A 244 11.87 -14.94 28.92
CA ASP A 244 11.75 -16.38 29.12
C ASP A 244 10.58 -16.76 30.04
N GLY A 245 9.87 -17.81 29.69
CA GLY A 245 8.70 -18.31 30.44
C GLY A 245 7.41 -17.51 30.19
N LYS A 246 7.44 -16.49 29.36
CA LYS A 246 6.27 -15.71 28.93
C LYS A 246 5.90 -15.98 27.47
N PHE A 247 4.81 -15.39 27.03
CA PHE A 247 4.29 -15.50 25.66
C PHE A 247 4.09 -14.11 25.08
N LEU A 248 4.57 -13.87 23.85
CA LEU A 248 4.46 -12.60 23.17
C LEU A 248 3.54 -12.75 21.95
N VAL A 249 2.41 -12.05 21.97
CA VAL A 249 1.47 -11.96 20.84
C VAL A 249 1.83 -10.71 20.04
N ALA A 250 2.39 -10.92 18.84
CA ALA A 250 2.74 -9.85 17.93
C ALA A 250 1.48 -9.15 17.38
N LEU A 251 1.60 -7.86 17.06
CA LEU A 251 0.52 -7.09 16.45
C LEU A 251 0.67 -7.09 14.93
N VAL A 252 -0.45 -7.12 14.21
CA VAL A 252 -0.52 -6.81 12.77
C VAL A 252 -0.88 -5.33 12.57
N ASN A 253 -0.76 -4.86 11.34
CA ASN A 253 -0.87 -3.43 11.02
C ASN A 253 -2.26 -2.81 11.30
N THR A 254 -3.35 -3.56 11.11
CA THR A 254 -4.74 -3.08 11.32
C THR A 254 -5.12 -2.97 12.79
N SER A 255 -6.22 -2.29 13.11
CA SER A 255 -6.78 -2.24 14.48
C SER A 255 -7.20 -3.61 14.97
N GLY A 256 -7.90 -4.40 14.13
CA GLY A 256 -8.24 -5.79 14.41
C GLY A 256 -7.00 -6.69 14.44
N GLN A 257 -6.98 -7.66 15.36
CA GLN A 257 -5.85 -8.58 15.55
C GLN A 257 -6.34 -10.03 15.38
N PRO A 258 -5.69 -10.88 14.56
CA PRO A 258 -6.17 -12.25 14.30
C PRO A 258 -6.46 -13.09 15.55
N PRO A 259 -5.65 -13.06 16.63
CA PRO A 259 -5.93 -13.86 17.82
C PRO A 259 -7.25 -13.52 18.54
N LEU A 260 -7.83 -12.32 18.28
CA LEU A 260 -9.12 -11.94 18.87
C LEU A 260 -10.27 -12.90 18.50
N ALA A 261 -10.18 -13.55 17.34
CA ALA A 261 -11.20 -14.50 16.89
C ALA A 261 -11.24 -15.79 17.72
N VAL A 262 -10.11 -16.23 18.27
CA VAL A 262 -9.95 -17.55 18.89
C VAL A 262 -9.72 -17.50 20.42
N LEU A 263 -9.17 -16.40 20.94
CA LEU A 263 -8.86 -16.26 22.37
C LEU A 263 -10.12 -16.36 23.23
N LYS A 264 -10.19 -17.37 24.11
CA LYS A 264 -11.31 -17.59 25.03
C LYS A 264 -11.32 -16.59 26.18
N ASN A 265 -10.15 -16.17 26.65
CA ASN A 265 -10.02 -15.23 27.77
C ASN A 265 -10.35 -13.80 27.35
N ARG A 266 -11.52 -13.30 27.78
CA ARG A 266 -12.00 -11.94 27.46
C ARG A 266 -11.04 -10.83 27.93
N ALA A 267 -10.45 -10.99 29.12
CA ALA A 267 -9.51 -9.99 29.63
C ALA A 267 -8.28 -9.85 28.73
N VAL A 268 -7.81 -10.98 28.17
CA VAL A 268 -6.70 -10.97 27.20
C VAL A 268 -7.13 -10.31 25.88
N ARG A 269 -8.35 -10.61 25.38
CA ARG A 269 -8.88 -9.93 24.18
C ARG A 269 -8.97 -8.43 24.39
N SER A 270 -9.50 -7.96 25.53
CA SER A 270 -9.60 -6.53 25.83
C SER A 270 -8.22 -5.87 25.91
N ARG A 271 -7.23 -6.53 26.54
CA ARG A 271 -5.84 -6.05 26.58
C ARG A 271 -5.23 -5.99 25.19
N LEU A 272 -5.41 -7.03 24.37
CA LEU A 272 -4.89 -7.09 23.00
C LEU A 272 -5.47 -5.97 22.12
N MET A 273 -6.79 -5.76 22.20
CA MET A 273 -7.43 -4.65 21.47
C MET A 273 -6.95 -3.28 21.99
N ALA A 274 -6.81 -3.09 23.29
CA ALA A 274 -6.36 -1.84 23.87
C ALA A 274 -4.95 -1.47 23.42
N VAL A 275 -3.98 -2.41 23.46
CA VAL A 275 -2.62 -2.14 22.98
C VAL A 275 -2.58 -1.93 21.46
N SER A 276 -3.43 -2.62 20.71
CA SER A 276 -3.56 -2.40 19.27
C SER A 276 -4.04 -0.98 18.95
N LEU A 277 -5.08 -0.49 19.60
CA LEU A 277 -5.67 0.83 19.37
C LEU A 277 -4.80 1.98 19.88
N ALA A 278 -3.90 1.72 20.83
CA ALA A 278 -3.03 2.75 21.42
C ALA A 278 -1.71 2.97 20.66
N ARG A 279 -1.42 2.18 19.62
CA ARG A 279 -0.16 2.29 18.87
C ARG A 279 0.10 3.71 18.37
N GLY A 280 1.35 4.16 18.52
CA GLY A 280 1.79 5.50 18.15
C GLY A 280 1.18 6.64 18.99
N ALA A 281 0.48 6.31 20.10
CA ALA A 281 -0.12 7.27 21.04
C ALA A 281 0.20 6.96 22.51
N ASN A 282 1.20 6.11 22.79
CA ASN A 282 1.57 5.69 24.14
C ASN A 282 2.52 6.67 24.86
N GLY A 283 2.97 7.73 24.21
CA GLY A 283 4.07 8.58 24.66
C GLY A 283 5.43 7.93 24.38
N GLY A 284 6.50 8.66 24.61
CA GLY A 284 7.85 8.16 24.36
C GLY A 284 8.34 8.39 22.94
N GLU A 285 9.38 7.64 22.56
CA GLU A 285 10.18 7.88 21.35
C GLU A 285 9.41 7.68 20.04
N PHE A 286 8.48 6.70 20.02
CA PHE A 286 7.75 6.31 18.81
C PHE A 286 6.35 6.91 18.71
N ASP A 287 6.05 7.91 19.52
CA ASP A 287 4.74 8.59 19.51
C ASP A 287 4.57 9.44 18.24
N ASN A 288 3.55 9.11 17.45
CA ASN A 288 3.30 9.78 16.17
C ASN A 288 2.36 10.99 16.25
N ARG A 289 1.78 11.33 17.42
CA ARG A 289 0.80 12.43 17.50
C ARG A 289 1.37 13.76 17.01
N GLN A 290 2.58 14.11 17.43
CA GLN A 290 3.22 15.35 16.97
C GLN A 290 3.69 15.25 15.51
N VAL A 291 4.08 14.07 15.05
CA VAL A 291 4.46 13.82 13.65
C VAL A 291 3.24 14.05 12.74
N VAL A 292 2.08 13.50 13.10
CA VAL A 292 0.80 13.69 12.38
C VAL A 292 0.44 15.17 12.26
N LEU A 293 0.45 15.93 13.36
CA LEU A 293 0.11 17.36 13.33
C LEU A 293 1.02 18.16 12.39
N LYS A 294 2.31 17.86 12.42
CA LYS A 294 3.30 18.50 11.55
C LYS A 294 3.10 18.11 10.07
N ILE A 295 2.82 16.84 9.77
CA ILE A 295 2.52 16.39 8.41
C ILE A 295 1.26 17.07 7.88
N ALA A 296 0.17 17.06 8.66
CA ALA A 296 -1.09 17.67 8.26
C ALA A 296 -0.92 19.17 7.98
N LYS A 297 -0.20 19.89 8.87
CA LYS A 297 0.11 21.31 8.68
C LYS A 297 0.94 21.55 7.41
N ALA A 298 2.03 20.82 7.22
CA ALA A 298 2.91 21.00 6.07
C ALA A 298 2.17 20.70 4.73
N ARG A 299 1.30 19.68 4.71
CA ARG A 299 0.46 19.37 3.55
C ARG A 299 -0.56 20.47 3.26
N ALA A 300 -1.23 21.00 4.28
CA ALA A 300 -2.17 22.11 4.13
C ALA A 300 -1.45 23.38 3.61
N GLU A 301 -0.27 23.72 4.16
CA GLU A 301 0.57 24.84 3.71
C GLU A 301 1.01 24.65 2.26
N LYS A 302 1.43 23.43 1.87
CA LYS A 302 1.78 23.07 0.48
C LYS A 302 0.61 23.31 -0.47
N ALA A 303 -0.57 22.81 -0.13
CA ALA A 303 -1.77 22.97 -0.95
C ALA A 303 -2.13 24.45 -1.15
N THR A 304 -2.14 25.23 -0.06
CA THR A 304 -2.40 26.67 -0.12
C THR A 304 -1.38 27.39 -1.01
N LEU A 305 -0.10 27.07 -0.88
CA LEU A 305 0.97 27.66 -1.70
C LEU A 305 0.80 27.34 -3.20
N LEU A 306 0.28 26.17 -3.52
CA LEU A 306 0.00 25.73 -4.89
C LEU A 306 -1.36 26.25 -5.42
N GLY A 307 -2.15 26.97 -4.61
CA GLY A 307 -3.42 27.57 -4.99
C GLY A 307 -4.64 26.66 -4.81
N TYR A 308 -4.51 25.60 -4.02
CA TYR A 308 -5.63 24.70 -3.69
C TYR A 308 -6.23 25.06 -2.32
N GLU A 309 -7.52 24.81 -2.16
CA GLU A 309 -8.24 25.04 -0.91
C GLU A 309 -7.67 24.23 0.25
N ASN A 310 -7.34 22.98 -0.01
CA ASN A 310 -6.77 22.05 0.96
C ASN A 310 -5.98 20.94 0.25
N TYR A 311 -5.33 20.06 1.02
CA TYR A 311 -4.48 19.01 0.45
C TYR A 311 -5.29 17.92 -0.28
N ALA A 312 -6.53 17.63 0.15
CA ALA A 312 -7.39 16.68 -0.55
C ALA A 312 -7.73 17.19 -1.95
N ALA A 313 -8.08 18.47 -2.11
CA ALA A 313 -8.33 19.06 -3.43
C ALA A 313 -7.10 18.96 -4.34
N TYR A 314 -5.89 19.23 -3.80
CA TYR A 314 -4.63 19.02 -4.52
C TYR A 314 -4.43 17.55 -4.93
N SER A 315 -4.64 16.61 -4.03
CA SER A 315 -4.42 15.19 -4.30
C SER A 315 -5.39 14.63 -5.33
N LEU A 316 -6.68 14.94 -5.16
CA LEU A 316 -7.79 14.37 -5.94
C LEU A 316 -7.91 14.88 -7.36
N GLU A 317 -7.43 16.10 -7.64
CA GLU A 317 -7.44 16.64 -9.00
C GLU A 317 -6.82 15.70 -10.05
N ASP A 318 -5.83 14.94 -9.64
CA ASP A 318 -5.06 14.00 -10.48
C ASP A 318 -5.51 12.53 -10.30
N GLN A 319 -6.71 12.30 -9.80
CA GLN A 319 -7.32 10.98 -9.62
C GLN A 319 -8.57 10.85 -10.51
N THR A 320 -9.13 9.64 -10.62
CA THR A 320 -10.37 9.43 -11.41
C THR A 320 -11.60 10.03 -10.74
N ALA A 321 -11.56 10.27 -9.43
CA ALA A 321 -12.60 10.98 -8.70
C ALA A 321 -12.62 12.50 -8.97
N HIS A 322 -11.49 13.08 -9.33
CA HIS A 322 -11.24 14.48 -9.67
C HIS A 322 -11.43 15.49 -8.54
N ASP A 323 -12.39 15.33 -7.63
CA ASP A 323 -12.66 16.32 -6.60
C ASP A 323 -13.13 15.71 -5.26
N THR A 324 -13.08 16.54 -4.21
CA THR A 324 -13.49 16.17 -2.85
C THR A 324 -14.99 15.92 -2.71
N ALA A 325 -15.81 16.57 -3.52
CA ALA A 325 -17.28 16.44 -3.45
C ALA A 325 -17.71 15.03 -3.88
N ALA A 326 -17.12 14.49 -4.97
CA ALA A 326 -17.39 13.15 -5.45
C ALA A 326 -17.02 12.09 -4.41
N VAL A 327 -15.85 12.23 -3.77
CA VAL A 327 -15.37 11.31 -2.73
C VAL A 327 -16.24 11.38 -1.48
N ASN A 328 -16.50 12.60 -0.97
CA ASN A 328 -17.33 12.80 0.21
C ASN A 328 -18.77 12.30 0.01
N LYS A 329 -19.33 12.47 -1.21
CA LYS A 329 -20.64 11.93 -1.56
C LYS A 329 -20.66 10.42 -1.47
N LEU A 330 -19.72 9.73 -2.16
CA LEU A 330 -19.65 8.27 -2.13
C LEU A 330 -19.53 7.72 -0.71
N LEU A 331 -18.57 8.24 0.07
CA LEU A 331 -18.33 7.75 1.43
C LEU A 331 -19.52 8.07 2.36
N GLY A 332 -20.08 9.28 2.26
CA GLY A 332 -21.21 9.73 3.10
C GLY A 332 -22.50 8.97 2.83
N GLU A 333 -22.81 8.65 1.56
CA GLU A 333 -23.99 7.86 1.20
C GLU A 333 -23.95 6.44 1.77
N LEU A 334 -22.75 5.87 1.93
CA LEU A 334 -22.55 4.50 2.44
C LEU A 334 -22.42 4.44 3.96
N ALA A 335 -22.02 5.53 4.63
CA ALA A 335 -21.69 5.53 6.06
C ALA A 335 -22.88 5.10 6.94
N LYS A 336 -24.04 5.74 6.79
CA LYS A 336 -25.23 5.45 7.61
C LYS A 336 -25.77 4.03 7.37
N PRO A 337 -25.95 3.53 6.14
CA PRO A 337 -26.33 2.14 5.90
C PRO A 337 -25.35 1.13 6.50
N ALA A 338 -24.03 1.36 6.36
CA ALA A 338 -23.02 0.46 6.92
C ALA A 338 -23.10 0.38 8.44
N VAL A 339 -23.15 1.52 9.14
CA VAL A 339 -23.28 1.55 10.61
C VAL A 339 -24.57 0.92 11.08
N ASN A 340 -25.69 1.11 10.36
CA ASN A 340 -26.95 0.45 10.71
C ASN A 340 -26.85 -1.08 10.57
N ASN A 341 -26.16 -1.59 9.55
CA ASN A 341 -25.91 -3.02 9.42
C ASN A 341 -24.98 -3.52 10.52
N ALA A 342 -23.89 -2.81 10.85
CA ALA A 342 -23.01 -3.15 11.96
C ALA A 342 -23.77 -3.18 13.32
N ARG A 343 -24.74 -2.30 13.54
CA ARG A 343 -25.58 -2.31 14.75
C ARG A 343 -26.48 -3.53 14.81
N LYS A 344 -27.03 -4.00 13.67
CA LYS A 344 -27.80 -5.26 13.61
C LYS A 344 -26.90 -6.46 13.91
N GLU A 345 -25.71 -6.48 13.30
CA GLU A 345 -24.72 -7.52 13.58
C GLU A 345 -24.33 -7.53 15.07
N ALA A 346 -24.06 -6.36 15.67
CA ALA A 346 -23.77 -6.25 17.11
C ALA A 346 -24.89 -6.81 17.99
N ALA A 347 -26.16 -6.62 17.61
CA ALA A 347 -27.29 -7.20 18.33
C ALA A 347 -27.32 -8.73 18.26
N ASP A 348 -26.95 -9.30 17.09
CA ASP A 348 -26.79 -10.74 16.93
C ASP A 348 -25.66 -11.30 17.81
N LEU A 349 -24.51 -10.60 17.85
CA LEU A 349 -23.38 -10.96 18.72
C LEU A 349 -23.77 -10.87 20.21
N GLN A 350 -24.49 -9.80 20.59
CA GLN A 350 -24.98 -9.61 21.96
C GLN A 350 -25.93 -10.72 22.40
N ALA A 351 -26.81 -11.18 21.49
CA ALA A 351 -27.71 -12.28 21.80
C ALA A 351 -26.96 -13.57 22.19
N VAL A 352 -25.79 -13.83 21.57
CA VAL A 352 -24.95 -14.98 21.96
C VAL A 352 -24.28 -14.74 23.31
N VAL A 353 -23.80 -13.52 23.59
CA VAL A 353 -23.27 -13.17 24.93
C VAL A 353 -24.31 -13.40 26.01
N ASP A 354 -25.56 -12.97 25.77
CA ASP A 354 -26.66 -13.08 26.71
C ASP A 354 -27.07 -14.55 26.93
N ALA A 355 -27.09 -15.36 25.85
CA ALA A 355 -27.35 -16.82 25.94
C ALA A 355 -26.23 -17.55 26.72
N ASP A 356 -25.00 -17.15 26.55
CA ASP A 356 -23.84 -17.65 27.31
C ASP A 356 -23.77 -17.10 28.74
N LYS A 357 -24.75 -16.26 29.16
CA LYS A 357 -24.78 -15.58 30.46
C LYS A 357 -23.51 -14.73 30.73
N GLY A 358 -23.00 -14.12 29.70
CA GLY A 358 -21.74 -13.36 29.79
C GLY A 358 -21.80 -12.11 30.66
N GLY A 359 -22.96 -11.45 30.77
CA GLY A 359 -23.18 -10.32 31.67
C GLY A 359 -22.46 -9.02 31.28
N PHE A 360 -22.08 -8.85 30.01
CA PHE A 360 -21.40 -7.66 29.50
C PHE A 360 -21.98 -7.24 28.15
N LYS A 361 -21.67 -6.01 27.75
CA LYS A 361 -21.94 -5.50 26.40
C LYS A 361 -20.76 -5.76 25.46
N ILE A 362 -21.07 -6.04 24.18
CA ILE A 362 -20.06 -6.25 23.15
C ILE A 362 -19.18 -5.00 23.01
N GLU A 363 -17.87 -5.21 23.09
CA GLU A 363 -16.83 -4.23 22.84
C GLU A 363 -15.98 -4.64 21.62
N ALA A 364 -15.10 -3.76 21.14
CA ALA A 364 -14.27 -4.02 19.96
C ALA A 364 -13.43 -5.31 20.07
N GLY A 365 -12.89 -5.62 21.25
CA GLY A 365 -12.13 -6.85 21.50
C GLY A 365 -12.95 -8.12 21.46
N ASP A 366 -14.28 -8.02 21.60
CA ASP A 366 -15.18 -9.16 21.61
C ASP A 366 -15.71 -9.51 20.22
N TRP A 367 -15.71 -8.54 19.29
CA TRP A 367 -16.39 -8.66 18.00
C TRP A 367 -15.98 -9.92 17.24
N ALA A 368 -14.69 -10.10 16.96
CA ALA A 368 -14.19 -11.22 16.18
C ALA A 368 -14.57 -12.59 16.80
N TYR A 369 -14.41 -12.73 18.12
CA TYR A 369 -14.73 -13.95 18.85
C TYR A 369 -16.22 -14.34 18.74
N TYR A 370 -17.11 -13.36 18.91
CA TYR A 370 -18.55 -13.63 18.83
C TYR A 370 -19.04 -13.71 17.38
N THR A 371 -18.37 -13.05 16.44
CA THR A 371 -18.61 -13.25 15.00
C THR A 371 -18.44 -14.72 14.62
N ASP A 372 -17.37 -15.38 15.07
CA ASP A 372 -17.17 -16.81 14.78
C ASP A 372 -18.21 -17.71 15.43
N LYS A 373 -18.66 -17.39 16.65
CA LYS A 373 -19.78 -18.11 17.28
C LYS A 373 -21.08 -17.96 16.50
N VAL A 374 -21.45 -16.74 16.09
CA VAL A 374 -22.66 -16.51 15.27
C VAL A 374 -22.53 -17.20 13.92
N ARG A 375 -21.34 -17.15 13.30
CA ARG A 375 -21.05 -17.86 12.04
C ARG A 375 -21.27 -19.37 12.22
N ALA A 376 -20.72 -19.95 13.28
CA ALA A 376 -20.90 -21.37 13.58
C ALA A 376 -22.38 -21.73 13.80
N GLN A 377 -23.16 -20.89 14.46
CA GLN A 377 -24.61 -21.12 14.69
C GLN A 377 -25.41 -20.99 13.39
N ARG A 378 -25.15 -19.97 12.55
CA ARG A 378 -25.96 -19.70 11.34
C ARG A 378 -25.58 -20.56 10.15
N PHE A 379 -24.31 -20.86 9.99
CA PHE A 379 -23.78 -21.55 8.81
C PHE A 379 -23.23 -22.94 9.14
N ALA A 380 -23.30 -23.35 10.42
CA ALA A 380 -22.83 -24.65 10.92
C ALA A 380 -21.36 -24.96 10.56
N PHE A 381 -20.49 -23.95 10.57
CA PHE A 381 -19.04 -24.11 10.46
C PHE A 381 -18.27 -22.97 11.14
N ASP A 382 -17.02 -23.22 11.48
CA ASP A 382 -16.07 -22.19 11.86
C ASP A 382 -14.94 -22.09 10.83
N GLU A 383 -14.24 -20.95 10.81
CA GLU A 383 -13.21 -20.67 9.80
C GLU A 383 -11.97 -21.58 9.98
N ASN A 384 -11.74 -22.12 11.17
CA ASN A 384 -10.64 -23.05 11.43
C ASN A 384 -10.82 -24.38 10.66
N GLN A 385 -12.05 -24.73 10.30
CA GLN A 385 -12.32 -25.90 9.46
C GLN A 385 -11.82 -25.73 8.02
N LEU A 386 -11.56 -24.48 7.58
CA LEU A 386 -11.04 -24.15 6.26
C LEU A 386 -9.52 -24.25 6.18
N LYS A 387 -8.81 -23.87 7.25
CA LYS A 387 -7.35 -23.81 7.29
C LYS A 387 -6.67 -25.09 6.75
N PRO A 388 -7.12 -26.32 7.06
CA PRO A 388 -6.51 -27.54 6.53
C PRO A 388 -6.55 -27.68 5.00
N TYR A 389 -7.40 -26.92 4.32
CA TYR A 389 -7.56 -26.94 2.86
C TYR A 389 -6.81 -25.80 2.17
N PHE A 390 -6.22 -24.86 2.94
CA PHE A 390 -5.55 -23.67 2.45
C PHE A 390 -4.07 -23.68 2.84
N GLU A 391 -3.35 -24.72 2.40
CA GLU A 391 -1.91 -24.78 2.55
C GLU A 391 -1.26 -23.84 1.53
N LEU A 392 -0.26 -23.03 1.97
CA LEU A 392 0.33 -21.91 1.22
C LEU A 392 0.81 -22.30 -0.18
N ASP A 393 1.59 -23.39 -0.31
CA ASP A 393 2.12 -23.82 -1.61
C ASP A 393 0.99 -24.24 -2.56
N ASN A 394 -0.01 -24.90 -2.01
CA ASN A 394 -1.20 -25.32 -2.77
C ASN A 394 -2.02 -24.11 -3.23
N VAL A 395 -2.22 -23.13 -2.36
CA VAL A 395 -2.89 -21.87 -2.70
C VAL A 395 -2.13 -21.11 -3.79
N LEU A 396 -0.80 -20.97 -3.65
CA LEU A 396 0.01 -20.25 -4.62
C LEU A 396 0.06 -20.95 -5.98
N ILE A 397 0.40 -22.23 -6.00
CA ILE A 397 0.65 -22.97 -7.25
C ILE A 397 -0.65 -23.45 -7.92
N ASN A 398 -1.51 -24.09 -7.13
CA ASN A 398 -2.73 -24.71 -7.65
C ASN A 398 -3.96 -23.77 -7.60
N GLY A 399 -3.83 -22.62 -6.92
CA GLY A 399 -4.85 -21.57 -6.87
C GLY A 399 -4.47 -20.39 -7.76
N VAL A 400 -3.56 -19.55 -7.26
CA VAL A 400 -3.17 -18.27 -7.89
C VAL A 400 -2.58 -18.48 -9.28
N PHE A 401 -1.54 -19.31 -9.40
CA PHE A 401 -0.89 -19.58 -10.68
C PHE A 401 -1.80 -20.34 -11.65
N TYR A 402 -2.58 -21.30 -11.13
CA TYR A 402 -3.54 -22.03 -11.95
C TYR A 402 -4.58 -21.09 -12.59
N ALA A 403 -5.19 -20.19 -11.81
CA ALA A 403 -6.14 -19.21 -12.34
C ALA A 403 -5.52 -18.35 -13.44
N ALA A 404 -4.30 -17.85 -13.22
CA ALA A 404 -3.56 -17.06 -14.19
C ALA A 404 -3.21 -17.88 -15.47
N THR A 405 -2.83 -19.15 -15.31
CA THR A 405 -2.58 -20.04 -16.44
C THR A 405 -3.85 -20.24 -17.28
N LYS A 406 -4.99 -20.47 -16.65
CA LYS A 406 -6.28 -20.65 -17.34
C LYS A 406 -6.71 -19.40 -18.08
N LEU A 407 -6.62 -18.24 -17.43
CA LEU A 407 -7.05 -16.96 -18.00
C LEU A 407 -6.12 -16.44 -19.09
N TYR A 408 -4.80 -16.55 -18.88
CA TYR A 408 -3.82 -15.82 -19.69
C TYR A 408 -2.85 -16.76 -20.43
N GLY A 409 -2.86 -18.06 -20.12
CA GLY A 409 -1.94 -19.04 -20.71
C GLY A 409 -0.50 -18.90 -20.23
N ILE A 410 -0.23 -18.11 -19.21
CA ILE A 410 1.11 -17.97 -18.65
C ILE A 410 1.48 -19.18 -17.80
N THR A 411 2.77 -19.49 -17.74
CA THR A 411 3.32 -20.58 -16.94
C THR A 411 4.47 -20.10 -16.07
N PHE A 412 4.76 -20.87 -15.01
CA PHE A 412 5.72 -20.50 -13.97
C PHE A 412 6.77 -21.57 -13.78
N LYS A 413 8.03 -21.15 -13.60
CA LYS A 413 9.13 -22.06 -13.29
C LYS A 413 9.94 -21.50 -12.13
N GLU A 414 10.01 -22.21 -11.02
CA GLU A 414 10.77 -21.76 -9.86
C GLU A 414 12.27 -21.72 -10.15
N ARG A 415 12.94 -20.68 -9.66
CA ARG A 415 14.37 -20.40 -9.80
C ARG A 415 15.03 -20.46 -8.41
N LYS A 416 15.92 -21.43 -8.24
CA LYS A 416 16.70 -21.61 -7.00
C LYS A 416 18.14 -21.10 -7.11
N ASP A 417 18.52 -20.67 -8.29
CA ASP A 417 19.86 -20.17 -8.64
C ASP A 417 19.97 -18.64 -8.55
N LEU A 418 18.83 -17.92 -8.49
CA LEU A 418 18.85 -16.47 -8.28
C LEU A 418 19.01 -16.12 -6.81
N PRO A 419 19.88 -15.14 -6.46
CA PRO A 419 20.08 -14.74 -5.07
C PRO A 419 18.84 -14.04 -4.52
N VAL A 420 18.55 -14.24 -3.24
CA VAL A 420 17.42 -13.62 -2.52
C VAL A 420 17.93 -12.85 -1.31
N TYR A 421 17.20 -11.83 -0.89
CA TYR A 421 17.55 -11.03 0.30
C TYR A 421 17.13 -11.67 1.62
N ASN A 422 16.28 -12.69 1.57
CA ASN A 422 15.85 -13.48 2.72
C ASN A 422 15.63 -14.95 2.28
N PRO A 423 16.02 -15.96 3.06
CA PRO A 423 15.92 -17.37 2.66
C PRO A 423 14.48 -17.87 2.43
N ASP A 424 13.48 -17.18 2.95
CA ASP A 424 12.08 -17.54 2.78
C ASP A 424 11.47 -17.00 1.47
N VAL A 425 12.21 -16.18 0.74
CA VAL A 425 11.74 -15.59 -0.54
C VAL A 425 11.94 -16.60 -1.68
N ARG A 426 10.91 -16.74 -2.50
CA ARG A 426 10.90 -17.60 -3.68
C ARG A 426 10.87 -16.78 -4.96
N VAL A 427 11.48 -17.27 -6.01
CA VAL A 427 11.59 -16.57 -7.30
C VAL A 427 11.08 -17.49 -8.42
N PHE A 428 10.34 -16.93 -9.36
CA PHE A 428 9.76 -17.65 -10.49
C PHE A 428 10.02 -16.92 -11.80
N ASP A 429 10.50 -17.64 -12.83
CA ASP A 429 10.39 -17.19 -14.21
C ASP A 429 8.92 -17.34 -14.64
N VAL A 430 8.40 -16.31 -15.29
CA VAL A 430 7.05 -16.30 -15.86
C VAL A 430 7.16 -16.30 -17.39
N PHE A 431 6.51 -17.26 -18.02
CA PHE A 431 6.50 -17.41 -19.49
C PHE A 431 5.11 -17.08 -20.03
N ASP A 432 5.08 -16.38 -21.15
CA ASP A 432 3.83 -16.13 -21.88
C ASP A 432 3.37 -17.38 -22.65
N ALA A 433 2.17 -17.34 -23.19
CA ALA A 433 1.56 -18.45 -23.93
C ALA A 433 2.36 -18.91 -25.16
N ASP A 434 3.20 -18.03 -25.73
CA ASP A 434 4.12 -18.37 -26.83
C ASP A 434 5.45 -19.01 -26.37
N GLY A 435 5.58 -19.27 -25.06
CA GLY A 435 6.77 -19.84 -24.43
C GLY A 435 7.93 -18.88 -24.21
N LYS A 436 7.78 -17.59 -24.57
CA LYS A 436 8.81 -16.59 -24.28
C LYS A 436 8.72 -16.14 -22.84
N GLN A 437 9.88 -15.91 -22.22
CA GLN A 437 9.94 -15.38 -20.87
C GLN A 437 9.36 -13.96 -20.85
N LEU A 438 8.33 -13.77 -20.03
CA LEU A 438 7.57 -12.53 -19.89
C LEU A 438 8.16 -11.64 -18.78
N ALA A 439 8.34 -12.22 -17.59
CA ALA A 439 8.72 -11.51 -16.37
C ALA A 439 9.48 -12.42 -15.40
N ILE A 440 9.94 -11.83 -14.29
CA ILE A 440 10.35 -12.56 -13.08
C ILE A 440 9.42 -12.13 -11.95
N PHE A 441 8.89 -13.11 -11.22
CA PHE A 441 8.02 -12.91 -10.06
C PHE A 441 8.72 -13.36 -8.78
N ILE A 442 8.70 -12.50 -7.76
CA ILE A 442 9.29 -12.74 -6.43
C ILE A 442 8.14 -12.87 -5.43
N ALA A 443 8.13 -13.96 -4.66
CA ALA A 443 7.12 -14.24 -3.64
C ALA A 443 7.73 -14.16 -2.24
N ASP A 444 7.41 -13.13 -1.48
CA ASP A 444 7.84 -12.90 -0.10
C ASP A 444 6.62 -12.96 0.84
N MET A 445 6.28 -14.16 1.30
CA MET A 445 5.00 -14.45 1.92
C MET A 445 4.98 -14.25 3.45
N TYR A 446 6.12 -14.37 4.13
CA TYR A 446 6.14 -14.44 5.60
C TYR A 446 6.35 -13.09 6.29
N ALA A 447 5.69 -12.94 7.43
CA ALA A 447 5.91 -11.83 8.36
C ALA A 447 7.30 -11.92 9.01
N ARG A 448 7.90 -10.76 9.25
CA ARG A 448 9.15 -10.59 9.99
C ARG A 448 9.12 -9.28 10.78
N SER A 449 9.85 -9.22 11.90
CA SER A 449 9.92 -8.00 12.73
C SER A 449 10.56 -6.80 12.03
N ASN A 450 11.32 -7.05 10.96
CA ASN A 450 11.98 -6.06 10.13
C ASN A 450 11.33 -5.90 8.74
N LYS A 451 10.05 -6.26 8.62
CA LYS A 451 9.24 -6.11 7.43
C LYS A 451 8.01 -5.25 7.75
N GLN A 452 7.68 -4.31 6.88
CA GLN A 452 6.48 -3.50 7.04
C GLN A 452 5.22 -4.38 7.09
N GLY A 453 4.22 -3.94 7.85
CA GLY A 453 2.95 -4.62 7.97
C GLY A 453 2.04 -4.37 6.76
N GLY A 454 1.02 -5.22 6.61
CA GLY A 454 0.11 -5.22 5.46
C GLY A 454 0.59 -6.16 4.36
N ALA A 455 0.04 -5.98 3.16
CA ALA A 455 0.49 -6.67 1.96
C ALA A 455 0.66 -5.64 0.85
N TRP A 456 1.56 -5.90 -0.11
CA TRP A 456 1.81 -4.99 -1.21
C TRP A 456 2.57 -5.66 -2.35
N MET A 457 2.51 -5.03 -3.53
CA MET A 457 3.34 -5.32 -4.69
C MET A 457 4.34 -4.21 -4.93
N ASN A 458 5.56 -4.55 -5.33
CA ASN A 458 6.52 -3.59 -5.93
C ASN A 458 7.15 -4.11 -7.21
N GLU A 459 7.72 -3.16 -7.97
CA GLU A 459 8.60 -3.46 -9.09
C GLU A 459 10.07 -3.22 -8.69
N TYR A 460 10.96 -4.13 -9.09
CA TYR A 460 12.40 -3.90 -9.12
C TYR A 460 12.83 -3.35 -10.47
N ILE A 461 12.22 -3.84 -11.54
CA ILE A 461 12.44 -3.38 -12.91
C ILE A 461 11.07 -3.21 -13.57
N SER A 462 10.80 -2.01 -14.06
CA SER A 462 9.58 -1.70 -14.82
C SER A 462 9.77 -2.07 -16.29
N GLN A 463 8.70 -2.55 -16.92
CA GLN A 463 8.71 -2.86 -18.34
C GLN A 463 8.75 -1.58 -19.18
N SER A 464 9.57 -1.57 -20.24
CA SER A 464 9.61 -0.46 -21.21
C SER A 464 10.22 -0.93 -22.53
N THR A 465 9.54 -0.66 -23.65
CA THR A 465 10.14 -0.93 -24.96
C THR A 465 11.18 0.14 -25.34
N LEU A 466 11.07 1.37 -24.81
CA LEU A 466 12.07 2.42 -24.98
C LEU A 466 13.42 2.04 -24.36
N LEU A 467 13.40 1.41 -23.19
CA LEU A 467 14.60 1.02 -22.45
C LEU A 467 15.00 -0.44 -22.71
N GLY A 468 14.16 -1.22 -23.40
CA GLY A 468 14.38 -2.65 -23.64
C GLY A 468 14.28 -3.51 -22.38
N THR A 469 13.55 -3.05 -21.35
CA THR A 469 13.43 -3.73 -20.07
C THR A 469 12.16 -4.59 -20.00
N LYS A 470 12.22 -5.67 -19.19
CA LYS A 470 11.10 -6.53 -18.83
C LYS A 470 10.88 -6.50 -17.33
N SER A 471 9.66 -6.76 -16.88
CA SER A 471 9.28 -6.62 -15.47
C SER A 471 9.97 -7.63 -14.56
N VAL A 472 10.43 -7.13 -13.41
CA VAL A 472 10.77 -7.91 -12.22
C VAL A 472 9.91 -7.39 -11.09
N VAL A 473 8.94 -8.17 -10.65
CA VAL A 473 7.92 -7.76 -9.66
C VAL A 473 7.96 -8.63 -8.42
N ALA A 474 7.56 -8.09 -7.29
CA ALA A 474 7.48 -8.80 -6.03
C ALA A 474 6.14 -8.61 -5.34
N ASN A 475 5.60 -9.69 -4.78
CA ASN A 475 4.49 -9.63 -3.82
C ASN A 475 5.01 -9.90 -2.41
N HIS A 476 4.54 -9.09 -1.48
CA HIS A 476 4.86 -9.18 -0.07
C HIS A 476 3.58 -9.39 0.74
N LEU A 477 3.55 -10.48 1.53
CA LEU A 477 2.50 -10.74 2.51
C LEU A 477 3.12 -10.78 3.92
N ASN A 478 2.27 -10.86 4.93
CA ASN A 478 2.68 -10.98 6.33
C ASN A 478 2.02 -12.18 7.00
N ILE A 479 2.12 -13.36 6.36
CA ILE A 479 1.61 -14.61 6.89
C ILE A 479 2.50 -15.06 8.06
N PRO A 480 1.94 -15.41 9.22
CA PRO A 480 2.71 -15.95 10.33
C PRO A 480 3.43 -17.23 9.91
N LYS A 481 4.78 -17.26 10.09
CA LYS A 481 5.57 -18.43 9.76
C LYS A 481 5.41 -19.49 10.85
N PRO A 482 4.97 -20.71 10.52
CA PRO A 482 4.89 -21.80 11.48
C PRO A 482 6.28 -22.30 11.91
N PRO A 483 6.38 -23.10 12.98
CA PRO A 483 7.62 -23.81 13.34
C PRO A 483 8.14 -24.65 12.17
N ALA A 484 9.46 -24.86 12.14
CA ALA A 484 10.11 -25.64 11.08
C ALA A 484 9.51 -27.06 10.98
N GLY A 485 9.12 -27.46 9.78
CA GLY A 485 8.50 -28.76 9.49
C GLY A 485 6.97 -28.78 9.58
N GLU A 486 6.34 -27.71 10.06
CA GLU A 486 4.88 -27.59 10.05
C GLU A 486 4.39 -26.87 8.77
N PRO A 487 3.22 -27.25 8.24
CA PRO A 487 2.66 -26.60 7.07
C PRO A 487 2.17 -25.18 7.38
N THR A 488 2.26 -24.29 6.42
CA THR A 488 1.66 -22.95 6.52
C THR A 488 0.21 -23.01 6.08
N LEU A 489 -0.70 -22.95 7.05
CA LEU A 489 -2.14 -23.01 6.81
C LEU A 489 -2.75 -21.61 6.89
N LEU A 490 -3.37 -21.19 5.80
CA LEU A 490 -3.89 -19.83 5.64
C LEU A 490 -5.33 -19.71 6.16
N THR A 491 -5.68 -18.54 6.63
CA THR A 491 -7.05 -18.08 6.74
C THR A 491 -7.62 -17.78 5.35
N TYR A 492 -8.94 -17.70 5.23
CA TYR A 492 -9.55 -17.30 3.96
C TYR A 492 -9.17 -15.87 3.53
N ASP A 493 -8.99 -14.97 4.50
CA ASP A 493 -8.53 -13.59 4.23
C ASP A 493 -7.12 -13.55 3.66
N GLU A 494 -6.20 -14.36 4.18
CA GLU A 494 -4.84 -14.50 3.63
C GLU A 494 -4.83 -15.11 2.24
N VAL A 495 -5.71 -16.08 1.96
CA VAL A 495 -5.90 -16.60 0.59
C VAL A 495 -6.37 -15.49 -0.34
N LYS A 496 -7.39 -14.74 0.04
CA LYS A 496 -7.91 -13.61 -0.73
C LYS A 496 -6.84 -12.56 -0.99
N THR A 497 -6.04 -12.23 0.03
CA THR A 497 -4.91 -11.29 -0.07
C THR A 497 -3.86 -11.79 -1.06
N ALA A 498 -3.54 -13.10 -1.07
CA ALA A 498 -2.60 -13.66 -2.04
C ALA A 498 -3.09 -13.49 -3.49
N PHE A 499 -4.38 -13.67 -3.76
CA PHE A 499 -4.97 -13.38 -5.06
C PHE A 499 -4.96 -11.89 -5.39
N HIS A 500 -5.24 -11.02 -4.41
CA HIS A 500 -5.21 -9.56 -4.55
C HIS A 500 -3.82 -9.08 -4.99
N GLU A 501 -2.78 -9.40 -4.21
CA GLU A 501 -1.42 -8.96 -4.51
C GLU A 501 -0.91 -9.52 -5.85
N PHE A 502 -1.35 -10.73 -6.18
CA PHE A 502 -1.02 -11.29 -7.49
C PHE A 502 -1.74 -10.57 -8.64
N GLY A 503 -2.90 -9.98 -8.40
CA GLY A 503 -3.57 -9.08 -9.35
C GLY A 503 -2.74 -7.85 -9.69
N HIS A 504 -2.11 -7.23 -8.69
CA HIS A 504 -1.11 -6.18 -8.91
C HIS A 504 0.12 -6.70 -9.65
N ALA A 505 0.62 -7.90 -9.30
CA ALA A 505 1.75 -8.51 -10.01
C ALA A 505 1.42 -8.76 -11.49
N LEU A 506 0.21 -9.24 -11.81
CA LEU A 506 -0.25 -9.39 -13.19
C LEU A 506 -0.28 -8.04 -13.94
N HIS A 507 -0.74 -6.97 -13.28
CA HIS A 507 -0.74 -5.62 -13.84
C HIS A 507 0.70 -5.16 -14.19
N GLY A 508 1.67 -5.41 -13.31
CA GLY A 508 3.09 -5.15 -13.58
C GLY A 508 3.68 -6.04 -14.68
N MET A 509 3.47 -7.36 -14.60
CA MET A 509 4.05 -8.34 -15.54
C MET A 509 3.49 -8.24 -16.96
N PHE A 510 2.21 -7.91 -17.12
CA PHE A 510 1.56 -7.76 -18.41
C PHE A 510 1.78 -6.40 -19.06
N SER A 511 2.41 -5.45 -18.38
CA SER A 511 2.72 -4.15 -18.95
C SER A 511 3.38 -4.30 -20.33
N ASN A 512 2.88 -3.55 -21.30
CA ASN A 512 3.40 -3.52 -22.66
C ASN A 512 3.33 -2.08 -23.18
N VAL A 513 4.16 -1.23 -22.61
CA VAL A 513 4.19 0.21 -22.84
C VAL A 513 5.53 0.63 -23.42
N LYS A 514 5.53 1.79 -24.07
CA LYS A 514 6.76 2.36 -24.63
C LYS A 514 7.60 3.02 -23.55
N TYR A 515 6.98 3.77 -22.66
CA TYR A 515 7.66 4.60 -21.68
C TYR A 515 7.56 4.01 -20.28
N PRO A 516 8.68 3.91 -19.52
CA PRO A 516 8.69 3.29 -18.18
C PRO A 516 7.75 4.00 -17.21
N ARG A 517 7.50 5.29 -17.41
CA ARG A 517 6.57 6.09 -16.62
C ARG A 517 5.13 5.52 -16.59
N PHE A 518 4.74 4.81 -17.61
CA PHE A 518 3.39 4.22 -17.75
C PHE A 518 3.32 2.75 -17.39
N SER A 519 4.43 2.16 -16.95
CA SER A 519 4.50 0.72 -16.69
C SER A 519 3.55 0.28 -15.56
N GLY A 520 2.83 -0.79 -15.84
CA GLY A 520 2.09 -1.58 -14.85
C GLY A 520 1.18 -0.75 -13.94
N THR A 521 1.50 -0.74 -12.66
CA THR A 521 0.72 -0.08 -11.60
C THR A 521 0.91 1.45 -11.55
N SER A 522 1.61 2.06 -12.53
CA SER A 522 1.75 3.52 -12.67
C SER A 522 0.47 4.17 -13.22
N VAL A 523 -0.61 4.05 -12.49
CA VAL A 523 -1.96 4.55 -12.79
C VAL A 523 -2.48 5.40 -11.62
N PRO A 524 -3.61 6.13 -11.75
CA PRO A 524 -4.22 6.84 -10.63
C PRO A 524 -4.46 5.92 -9.43
N ARG A 525 -4.30 6.47 -8.23
CA ARG A 525 -4.37 5.69 -6.98
C ARG A 525 -5.75 5.03 -6.79
N ASP A 526 -6.82 5.69 -7.19
CA ASP A 526 -8.18 5.17 -7.12
C ASP A 526 -8.57 4.22 -8.28
N PHE A 527 -7.60 3.90 -9.12
CA PHE A 527 -7.72 2.87 -10.16
C PHE A 527 -6.78 1.67 -9.93
N VAL A 528 -5.68 1.86 -9.20
CA VAL A 528 -4.65 0.84 -9.03
C VAL A 528 -5.16 -0.43 -8.34
N GLU A 529 -6.13 -0.29 -7.43
CA GLU A 529 -6.74 -1.42 -6.70
C GLU A 529 -7.77 -2.19 -7.54
N TYR A 530 -8.23 -1.64 -8.64
CA TYR A 530 -9.26 -2.27 -9.46
C TYR A 530 -8.82 -3.64 -10.03
N PRO A 531 -7.66 -3.78 -10.69
CA PRO A 531 -7.23 -5.08 -11.21
C PRO A 531 -6.98 -6.12 -10.13
N SER A 532 -6.45 -5.71 -8.97
CA SER A 532 -6.18 -6.60 -7.84
C SER A 532 -7.47 -7.12 -7.20
N GLN A 533 -8.45 -6.25 -7.00
CA GLN A 533 -9.76 -6.62 -6.46
C GLN A 533 -10.53 -7.54 -7.42
N VAL A 534 -10.44 -7.33 -8.73
CA VAL A 534 -11.00 -8.28 -9.72
C VAL A 534 -10.38 -9.66 -9.56
N ASN A 535 -9.06 -9.73 -9.30
CA ASN A 535 -8.37 -11.01 -9.19
C ASN A 535 -8.80 -11.82 -7.95
N GLU A 536 -9.36 -11.19 -6.92
CA GLU A 536 -9.90 -11.84 -5.72
C GLU A 536 -11.07 -12.79 -6.03
N MET A 537 -11.83 -12.53 -7.11
CA MET A 537 -12.98 -13.40 -7.47
C MET A 537 -12.57 -14.84 -7.74
N TRP A 538 -11.34 -15.04 -8.22
CA TRP A 538 -10.84 -16.36 -8.59
C TRP A 538 -10.56 -17.24 -7.38
N ALA A 539 -10.31 -16.68 -6.20
CA ALA A 539 -10.13 -17.45 -4.96
C ALA A 539 -11.30 -18.39 -4.67
N VAL A 540 -12.51 -18.00 -5.02
CA VAL A 540 -13.74 -18.80 -4.79
C VAL A 540 -14.43 -19.21 -6.08
N TRP A 541 -13.78 -19.03 -7.21
CA TRP A 541 -14.32 -19.56 -8.48
C TRP A 541 -14.31 -21.08 -8.44
N PRO A 542 -15.45 -21.76 -8.73
CA PRO A 542 -15.59 -23.18 -8.44
C PRO A 542 -14.48 -24.07 -9.00
N GLU A 543 -14.05 -23.83 -10.25
CA GLU A 543 -12.98 -24.61 -10.88
C GLU A 543 -11.61 -24.37 -10.19
N VAL A 544 -11.29 -23.13 -9.85
CA VAL A 544 -10.04 -22.76 -9.17
C VAL A 544 -10.01 -23.32 -7.76
N LEU A 545 -11.10 -23.13 -7.00
CA LEU A 545 -11.22 -23.61 -5.63
C LEU A 545 -11.10 -25.14 -5.57
N ALA A 546 -11.77 -25.86 -6.45
CA ALA A 546 -11.66 -27.33 -6.53
C ALA A 546 -10.23 -27.81 -6.84
N ASN A 547 -9.44 -26.99 -7.52
CA ASN A 547 -8.05 -27.33 -7.83
C ASN A 547 -7.10 -27.19 -6.65
N TYR A 548 -7.25 -26.13 -5.82
CA TYR A 548 -6.30 -25.86 -4.72
C TYR A 548 -6.81 -26.23 -3.33
N ALA A 549 -8.14 -26.17 -3.08
CA ALA A 549 -8.68 -26.42 -1.75
C ALA A 549 -8.69 -27.91 -1.42
N LYS A 550 -7.51 -28.45 -1.12
CA LYS A 550 -7.26 -29.86 -0.79
C LYS A 550 -6.64 -29.96 0.59
N HIS A 551 -7.11 -30.91 1.38
CA HIS A 551 -6.62 -31.14 2.74
C HIS A 551 -5.13 -31.50 2.72
N TYR A 552 -4.31 -30.73 3.43
CA TYR A 552 -2.84 -30.80 3.36
C TYR A 552 -2.23 -32.16 3.73
N LYS A 553 -2.90 -32.99 4.57
CA LYS A 553 -2.43 -34.35 4.94
C LYS A 553 -2.94 -35.42 3.99
N THR A 554 -4.20 -35.34 3.56
CA THR A 554 -4.86 -36.45 2.84
C THR A 554 -4.99 -36.21 1.35
N GLY A 555 -4.84 -34.94 0.87
CA GLY A 555 -5.13 -34.54 -0.50
C GLY A 555 -6.61 -34.56 -0.86
N ALA A 556 -7.50 -34.88 0.08
CA ALA A 556 -8.95 -34.90 -0.15
C ALA A 556 -9.45 -33.48 -0.49
N PRO A 557 -10.35 -33.33 -1.50
CA PRO A 557 -10.93 -32.04 -1.82
C PRO A 557 -11.79 -31.52 -0.65
N MET A 558 -11.93 -30.20 -0.59
CA MET A 558 -12.87 -29.59 0.38
C MET A 558 -14.30 -30.13 0.15
N PRO A 559 -14.98 -30.58 1.21
CA PRO A 559 -16.36 -31.04 1.09
C PRO A 559 -17.27 -29.96 0.49
N LYS A 560 -18.17 -30.37 -0.41
CA LYS A 560 -19.10 -29.42 -1.06
C LYS A 560 -19.95 -28.66 -0.05
N GLU A 561 -20.39 -29.33 1.03
CA GLU A 561 -21.17 -28.72 2.10
C GLU A 561 -20.38 -27.59 2.81
N LEU A 562 -19.07 -27.75 2.98
CA LEU A 562 -18.22 -26.71 3.56
C LEU A 562 -18.06 -25.52 2.60
N LEU A 563 -17.90 -25.80 1.30
CA LEU A 563 -17.84 -24.76 0.26
C LEU A 563 -19.16 -23.97 0.20
N ASP A 564 -20.31 -24.66 0.21
CA ASP A 564 -21.62 -24.02 0.17
C ASP A 564 -21.83 -23.08 1.37
N LYS A 565 -21.33 -23.47 2.55
CA LYS A 565 -21.33 -22.63 3.76
C LYS A 565 -20.43 -21.39 3.62
N VAL A 566 -19.25 -21.53 3.06
CA VAL A 566 -18.34 -20.38 2.75
C VAL A 566 -19.05 -19.39 1.84
N ILE A 567 -19.67 -19.88 0.76
CA ILE A 567 -20.40 -19.03 -0.19
C ILE A 567 -21.60 -18.34 0.49
N ALA A 568 -22.37 -19.06 1.30
CA ALA A 568 -23.52 -18.50 2.03
C ALA A 568 -23.11 -17.42 3.05
N SER A 569 -21.91 -17.54 3.64
CA SER A 569 -21.43 -16.58 4.64
C SER A 569 -20.79 -15.30 4.04
N LYS A 570 -20.68 -15.17 2.72
CA LYS A 570 -20.00 -14.01 2.07
C LYS A 570 -20.60 -12.65 2.45
N LYS A 571 -21.90 -12.57 2.66
CA LYS A 571 -22.59 -11.34 3.08
C LYS A 571 -22.61 -11.15 4.60
N PHE A 572 -22.10 -12.10 5.36
CA PHE A 572 -22.04 -12.03 6.81
C PHE A 572 -20.92 -11.07 7.26
N ASN A 573 -21.19 -10.31 8.32
CA ASN A 573 -20.25 -9.33 8.88
C ASN A 573 -19.86 -8.17 7.94
N GLN A 574 -20.64 -7.91 6.88
CA GLN A 574 -20.39 -6.81 5.94
C GLN A 574 -20.64 -5.43 6.57
N GLY A 575 -21.51 -5.32 7.56
CA GLY A 575 -21.72 -4.12 8.34
C GLY A 575 -20.46 -3.69 9.08
N PHE A 576 -19.82 -4.63 9.78
CA PHE A 576 -18.53 -4.42 10.44
C PHE A 576 -17.43 -3.99 9.43
N MET A 577 -17.20 -4.84 8.42
CA MET A 577 -16.11 -4.62 7.44
C MET A 577 -16.27 -3.30 6.71
N THR A 578 -17.49 -2.93 6.33
CA THR A 578 -17.74 -1.66 5.64
C THR A 578 -17.59 -0.48 6.58
N THR A 579 -18.05 -0.57 7.83
CA THR A 579 -17.97 0.51 8.82
C THR A 579 -16.52 0.79 9.22
N GLU A 580 -15.69 -0.23 9.52
CA GLU A 580 -14.28 -0.03 9.89
C GLU A 580 -13.49 0.64 8.76
N TYR A 581 -13.77 0.24 7.51
CA TYR A 581 -13.14 0.81 6.33
C TYR A 581 -13.57 2.25 6.08
N LEU A 582 -14.89 2.53 6.11
CA LEU A 582 -15.44 3.88 5.94
C LEU A 582 -14.96 4.83 7.02
N ALA A 583 -14.86 4.38 8.26
CA ALA A 583 -14.34 5.20 9.36
C ALA A 583 -12.89 5.65 9.09
N ALA A 584 -12.02 4.76 8.59
CA ALA A 584 -10.66 5.12 8.20
C ALA A 584 -10.64 6.04 6.97
N SER A 585 -11.46 5.78 5.93
CA SER A 585 -11.49 6.59 4.72
C SER A 585 -12.00 8.01 4.96
N LEU A 586 -13.05 8.14 5.76
CA LEU A 586 -13.59 9.44 6.16
C LEU A 586 -12.60 10.21 7.02
N LEU A 587 -11.91 9.53 7.93
CA LEU A 587 -10.88 10.15 8.77
C LEU A 587 -9.71 10.67 7.93
N ASP A 588 -9.26 9.91 6.92
CA ASP A 588 -8.26 10.37 5.95
C ASP A 588 -8.71 11.66 5.24
N GLN A 589 -9.94 11.71 4.77
CA GLN A 589 -10.49 12.91 4.14
C GLN A 589 -10.56 14.10 5.12
N ARG A 590 -10.98 13.87 6.37
CA ARG A 590 -11.06 14.95 7.39
C ARG A 590 -9.69 15.56 7.68
N TRP A 591 -8.63 14.75 7.80
CA TRP A 591 -7.27 15.27 7.99
C TRP A 591 -6.78 16.13 6.82
N HIS A 592 -7.12 15.73 5.57
CA HIS A 592 -6.57 16.36 4.38
C HIS A 592 -7.45 17.47 3.78
N GLN A 593 -8.66 17.67 4.30
CA GLN A 593 -9.53 18.81 3.99
C GLN A 593 -9.33 19.98 4.96
N LEU A 594 -8.38 19.90 5.90
CA LEU A 594 -8.04 21.00 6.80
C LEU A 594 -7.23 22.07 6.07
N THR A 595 -7.56 23.35 6.35
CA THR A 595 -6.68 24.48 6.02
C THR A 595 -5.59 24.63 7.10
N PRO A 596 -4.49 25.39 6.86
CA PRO A 596 -3.44 25.59 7.85
C PRO A 596 -3.93 26.14 9.20
N ALA A 597 -4.99 26.96 9.18
CA ALA A 597 -5.59 27.56 10.38
C ALA A 597 -6.47 26.58 11.19
N GLN A 598 -6.89 25.48 10.59
CA GLN A 598 -7.79 24.49 11.19
C GLN A 598 -7.05 23.29 11.81
N ILE A 599 -5.72 23.26 11.72
CA ILE A 599 -4.93 22.14 12.27
C ILE A 599 -5.16 22.06 13.78
N PRO A 600 -5.64 20.90 14.29
CA PRO A 600 -5.93 20.73 15.70
C PRO A 600 -4.66 20.68 16.55
N THR A 601 -4.83 20.79 17.87
CA THR A 601 -3.74 20.63 18.83
C THR A 601 -3.70 19.25 19.46
N ASP A 602 -4.80 18.50 19.39
CA ASP A 602 -4.94 17.14 19.93
C ASP A 602 -5.45 16.17 18.84
N VAL A 603 -4.61 15.21 18.48
CA VAL A 603 -4.88 14.20 17.43
C VAL A 603 -6.04 13.29 17.82
N LEU A 604 -6.09 12.82 19.06
CA LEU A 604 -7.08 11.86 19.51
C LEU A 604 -8.47 12.50 19.68
N ALA A 605 -8.50 13.73 20.21
CA ALA A 605 -9.73 14.49 20.30
C ALA A 605 -10.28 14.85 18.93
N PHE A 606 -9.42 15.24 17.97
CA PHE A 606 -9.83 15.49 16.58
C PHE A 606 -10.38 14.24 15.92
N GLU A 607 -9.71 13.09 16.06
CA GLU A 607 -10.17 11.80 15.54
C GLU A 607 -11.56 11.46 16.08
N ALA A 608 -11.74 11.48 17.41
CA ALA A 608 -13.00 11.16 18.05
C ALA A 608 -14.14 12.09 17.59
N GLN A 609 -13.90 13.39 17.51
CA GLN A 609 -14.90 14.35 17.04
C GLN A 609 -15.21 14.16 15.57
N SER A 610 -14.20 13.87 14.73
CA SER A 610 -14.40 13.61 13.30
C SER A 610 -15.26 12.39 13.05
N LEU A 611 -14.98 11.27 13.73
CA LEU A 611 -15.80 10.04 13.61
C LEU A 611 -17.25 10.29 14.02
N LYS A 612 -17.47 11.06 15.08
CA LYS A 612 -18.81 11.44 15.56
C LYS A 612 -19.53 12.30 14.54
N ASP A 613 -18.89 13.36 14.02
CA ASP A 613 -19.49 14.28 13.04
C ASP A 613 -19.91 13.53 11.76
N MET A 614 -19.18 12.49 11.39
CA MET A 614 -19.45 11.67 10.21
C MET A 614 -20.39 10.48 10.48
N GLY A 615 -20.82 10.30 11.75
CA GLY A 615 -21.76 9.25 12.16
C GLY A 615 -21.22 7.83 12.06
N VAL A 616 -19.88 7.67 12.16
CA VAL A 616 -19.19 6.36 12.14
C VAL A 616 -18.48 6.06 13.47
N ASP A 617 -18.85 6.72 14.55
CA ASP A 617 -18.33 6.58 15.91
C ASP A 617 -18.95 5.39 16.68
N PHE A 618 -19.12 4.25 16.02
CA PHE A 618 -19.68 3.06 16.65
C PHE A 618 -18.60 2.30 17.41
N ALA A 619 -18.54 2.46 18.72
CA ALA A 619 -17.46 1.99 19.59
C ALA A 619 -17.05 0.50 19.41
N PRO A 620 -17.98 -0.48 19.19
CA PRO A 620 -17.59 -1.86 18.90
C PRO A 620 -16.86 -2.06 17.57
N VAL A 621 -16.90 -1.08 16.66
CA VAL A 621 -16.26 -1.12 15.34
C VAL A 621 -15.30 0.07 15.20
N PRO A 622 -14.08 -0.02 15.74
CA PRO A 622 -13.08 1.04 15.56
C PRO A 622 -12.67 1.16 14.08
N PRO A 623 -12.12 2.32 13.66
CA PRO A 623 -11.55 2.46 12.33
C PRO A 623 -10.52 1.38 12.05
N ARG A 624 -10.46 0.89 10.81
CA ARG A 624 -9.47 -0.11 10.38
C ARG A 624 -8.03 0.33 10.67
N TYR A 625 -7.77 1.63 10.60
CA TYR A 625 -6.54 2.30 11.05
C TYR A 625 -6.91 3.55 11.83
N ARG A 626 -6.30 3.74 13.00
CA ARG A 626 -6.36 5.01 13.70
C ARG A 626 -5.25 5.93 13.22
N THR A 627 -5.41 7.21 13.36
CA THR A 627 -4.52 8.26 12.86
C THR A 627 -3.04 7.99 13.13
N THR A 628 -2.68 7.53 14.32
CA THR A 628 -1.28 7.42 14.78
C THR A 628 -0.49 6.26 14.17
N TYR A 629 -1.16 5.31 13.48
CA TYR A 629 -0.52 4.21 12.75
C TYR A 629 -1.08 4.01 11.33
N PHE A 630 -1.72 5.04 10.79
CA PHE A 630 -2.30 5.02 9.46
C PHE A 630 -1.25 5.30 8.38
N SER A 631 -0.35 4.35 8.13
CA SER A 631 0.75 4.48 7.17
C SER A 631 0.28 4.82 5.77
N HIS A 632 -0.81 4.23 5.29
CA HIS A 632 -1.40 4.56 3.98
C HIS A 632 -1.58 6.06 3.78
N SER A 633 -2.19 6.72 4.77
CA SER A 633 -2.53 8.14 4.73
C SER A 633 -1.34 9.05 5.02
N PHE A 634 -0.50 8.72 6.02
CA PHE A 634 0.54 9.63 6.48
C PHE A 634 1.92 9.39 5.86
N SER A 635 2.19 8.21 5.28
CA SER A 635 3.49 7.91 4.65
C SER A 635 3.42 7.08 3.38
N GLY A 636 2.34 6.32 3.14
CA GLY A 636 2.26 5.28 2.11
C GLY A 636 1.70 5.72 0.74
N GLY A 637 1.53 7.02 0.47
CA GLY A 637 1.06 7.50 -0.85
C GLY A 637 -0.46 7.47 -1.07
N TYR A 638 -1.26 7.18 -0.02
CA TYR A 638 -2.72 7.25 -0.02
C TYR A 638 -3.24 8.47 0.77
N SER A 639 -2.51 9.58 0.74
CA SER A 639 -2.92 10.82 1.43
C SER A 639 -4.13 11.44 0.76
N ALA A 640 -5.24 11.57 1.48
CA ALA A 640 -6.57 11.84 0.94
C ALA A 640 -7.02 10.78 -0.09
N GLY A 641 -6.41 9.61 -0.06
CA GLY A 641 -6.54 8.59 -1.09
C GLY A 641 -7.02 7.23 -0.58
N TYR A 642 -7.32 7.06 0.71
CA TYR A 642 -7.74 5.74 1.23
C TYR A 642 -9.14 5.32 0.74
N TYR A 643 -9.95 6.26 0.23
CA TYR A 643 -11.21 5.98 -0.46
C TYR A 643 -11.02 5.10 -1.72
N ALA A 644 -9.81 5.05 -2.24
CA ALA A 644 -9.44 4.36 -3.47
C ALA A 644 -9.91 2.90 -3.55
N TYR A 645 -9.84 2.17 -2.44
CA TYR A 645 -10.31 0.78 -2.38
C TYR A 645 -11.80 0.64 -2.70
N LEU A 646 -12.64 1.51 -2.13
CA LEU A 646 -14.07 1.50 -2.39
C LEU A 646 -14.42 2.05 -3.78
N TRP A 647 -13.67 3.05 -4.24
CA TRP A 647 -13.80 3.61 -5.58
C TRP A 647 -13.47 2.56 -6.65
N SER A 648 -12.35 1.88 -6.50
CA SER A 648 -11.93 0.78 -7.36
C SER A 648 -12.88 -0.42 -7.27
N GLU A 649 -13.47 -0.69 -6.09
CA GLU A 649 -14.42 -1.80 -5.91
C GLU A 649 -15.71 -1.61 -6.73
N LYS A 650 -16.10 -0.38 -7.03
CA LYS A 650 -17.18 -0.13 -7.99
C LYS A 650 -16.85 -0.65 -9.38
N LEU A 651 -15.60 -0.43 -9.84
CA LEU A 651 -15.10 -0.91 -11.11
C LEU A 651 -14.97 -2.44 -11.13
N ASP A 652 -14.40 -2.98 -10.05
CA ASP A 652 -14.23 -4.42 -9.84
C ASP A 652 -15.58 -5.14 -9.83
N ALA A 653 -16.55 -4.69 -9.03
CA ALA A 653 -17.84 -5.35 -8.92
C ALA A 653 -18.56 -5.46 -10.28
N ASP A 654 -18.53 -4.38 -11.08
CA ASP A 654 -19.09 -4.40 -12.45
C ASP A 654 -18.30 -5.31 -13.40
N THR A 655 -16.98 -5.39 -13.23
CA THR A 655 -16.11 -6.26 -14.02
C THR A 655 -16.34 -7.73 -13.66
N VAL A 656 -16.56 -8.05 -12.39
CA VAL A 656 -16.92 -9.43 -11.96
C VAL A 656 -18.23 -9.86 -12.61
N GLU A 657 -19.23 -8.98 -12.73
CA GLU A 657 -20.44 -9.28 -13.47
C GLU A 657 -20.17 -9.52 -14.97
N TRP A 658 -19.28 -8.72 -15.59
CA TRP A 658 -18.86 -8.97 -16.95
C TRP A 658 -18.23 -10.36 -17.16
N PHE A 659 -17.34 -10.78 -16.25
CA PHE A 659 -16.77 -12.13 -16.32
C PHE A 659 -17.84 -13.21 -16.20
N LYS A 660 -18.81 -13.06 -15.29
CA LYS A 660 -19.94 -13.98 -15.14
C LYS A 660 -20.78 -14.04 -16.42
N GLU A 661 -21.14 -12.88 -16.99
CA GLU A 661 -21.88 -12.75 -18.26
C GLU A 661 -21.16 -13.48 -19.42
N LYS A 662 -19.82 -13.44 -19.44
CA LYS A 662 -18.97 -14.05 -20.46
C LYS A 662 -18.58 -15.52 -20.18
N GLY A 663 -19.09 -16.10 -19.11
CA GLY A 663 -18.85 -17.52 -18.74
C GLY A 663 -17.56 -17.76 -17.95
N GLY A 664 -17.03 -16.74 -17.30
CA GLY A 664 -16.03 -16.83 -16.23
C GLY A 664 -14.60 -17.13 -16.69
N LEU A 665 -14.03 -18.22 -16.16
CA LEU A 665 -12.62 -18.59 -16.29
C LEU A 665 -12.32 -19.14 -17.71
N LYS A 666 -12.30 -18.25 -18.69
CA LYS A 666 -12.00 -18.58 -20.08
C LYS A 666 -10.83 -17.77 -20.58
N ARG A 667 -10.01 -18.37 -21.44
CA ARG A 667 -8.86 -17.74 -22.05
C ARG A 667 -9.21 -16.45 -22.80
N GLU A 668 -10.27 -16.47 -23.59
CA GLU A 668 -10.73 -15.31 -24.35
C GLU A 668 -11.09 -14.10 -23.48
N ASN A 669 -11.66 -14.35 -22.29
CA ASN A 669 -11.97 -13.31 -21.32
C ASN A 669 -10.70 -12.71 -20.71
N GLY A 670 -9.73 -13.56 -20.36
CA GLY A 670 -8.43 -13.12 -19.87
C GLY A 670 -7.65 -12.32 -20.91
N ASP A 671 -7.61 -12.80 -22.16
CA ASP A 671 -6.94 -12.10 -23.26
C ASP A 671 -7.56 -10.72 -23.52
N TRP A 672 -8.89 -10.60 -23.44
CA TRP A 672 -9.58 -9.32 -23.59
C TRP A 672 -9.25 -8.37 -22.42
N PHE A 673 -9.33 -8.83 -21.18
CA PHE A 673 -9.01 -8.04 -20.00
C PHE A 673 -7.54 -7.60 -19.99
N ARG A 674 -6.61 -8.53 -20.36
CA ARG A 674 -5.19 -8.22 -20.53
C ARG A 674 -4.98 -7.14 -21.59
N ALA A 675 -5.55 -7.30 -22.79
CA ALA A 675 -5.32 -6.40 -23.92
C ALA A 675 -5.92 -5.00 -23.70
N LYS A 676 -7.09 -4.92 -23.08
CA LYS A 676 -7.81 -3.65 -22.89
C LYS A 676 -7.40 -2.88 -21.65
N LEU A 677 -6.88 -3.58 -20.63
CA LEU A 677 -6.62 -2.99 -19.33
C LEU A 677 -5.22 -3.33 -18.79
N LEU A 678 -4.91 -4.59 -18.44
CA LEU A 678 -3.71 -4.94 -17.69
C LEU A 678 -2.40 -4.60 -18.42
N SER A 679 -2.38 -4.67 -19.76
CA SER A 679 -1.17 -4.34 -20.53
C SER A 679 -0.97 -2.85 -20.77
N ARG A 680 -1.94 -2.02 -20.40
CA ARG A 680 -1.99 -0.62 -20.80
C ARG A 680 -1.31 0.31 -19.80
N GLY A 681 -1.22 -0.07 -18.52
CA GLY A 681 -0.70 0.82 -17.48
C GLY A 681 -1.31 2.23 -17.55
N GLY A 682 -0.49 3.26 -17.45
CA GLY A 682 -0.91 4.67 -17.52
C GLY A 682 -0.91 5.29 -18.91
N THR A 683 -1.02 4.50 -20.02
CA THR A 683 -0.92 5.01 -21.40
C THR A 683 -2.12 5.81 -21.90
N ASP A 684 -3.21 5.81 -21.14
CA ASP A 684 -4.46 6.54 -21.43
C ASP A 684 -5.10 6.94 -20.09
N ASP A 685 -6.12 7.79 -20.16
CA ASP A 685 -6.97 8.03 -19.00
C ASP A 685 -7.57 6.73 -18.48
N ALA A 686 -7.52 6.54 -17.15
CA ALA A 686 -7.90 5.27 -16.53
C ALA A 686 -9.39 4.93 -16.76
N MET A 687 -10.27 5.93 -16.78
CA MET A 687 -11.69 5.70 -17.07
C MET A 687 -11.95 5.39 -18.55
N ASN A 688 -11.11 5.92 -19.47
CA ASN A 688 -11.13 5.49 -20.87
C ASN A 688 -10.75 4.02 -21.01
N LEU A 689 -9.74 3.53 -20.25
CA LEU A 689 -9.37 2.11 -20.25
C LEU A 689 -10.52 1.23 -19.77
N PHE A 690 -11.21 1.63 -18.69
CA PHE A 690 -12.40 0.91 -18.21
C PHE A 690 -13.50 0.90 -19.28
N HIS A 691 -13.82 2.05 -19.89
CA HIS A 691 -14.82 2.18 -20.92
C HIS A 691 -14.49 1.32 -22.14
N ASN A 692 -13.23 1.34 -22.58
CA ASN A 692 -12.74 0.49 -23.71
C ASN A 692 -12.82 -1.01 -23.40
N PHE A 693 -12.74 -1.40 -22.13
CA PHE A 693 -12.93 -2.77 -21.67
C PHE A 693 -14.41 -3.16 -21.56
N ARG A 694 -15.20 -2.39 -20.81
CA ARG A 694 -16.59 -2.70 -20.42
C ARG A 694 -17.61 -2.28 -21.48
N GLY A 695 -17.30 -1.23 -22.29
CA GLY A 695 -18.20 -0.66 -23.29
C GLY A 695 -19.17 0.38 -22.74
N ARG A 696 -19.07 0.74 -21.46
CA ARG A 696 -19.89 1.74 -20.75
C ARG A 696 -19.23 2.18 -19.45
N ASP A 697 -19.79 3.18 -18.80
CA ASP A 697 -19.40 3.59 -17.45
C ASP A 697 -19.77 2.53 -16.39
N PRO A 698 -19.03 2.48 -15.26
CA PRO A 698 -19.28 1.53 -14.19
C PRO A 698 -20.60 1.87 -13.47
N VAL A 699 -21.37 0.83 -13.13
CA VAL A 699 -22.57 0.95 -12.30
C VAL A 699 -22.28 0.57 -10.85
N ILE A 700 -23.06 1.13 -9.91
CA ILE A 700 -22.82 0.95 -8.46
C ILE A 700 -23.55 -0.27 -7.87
N GLU A 701 -24.60 -0.74 -8.52
CA GLU A 701 -25.50 -1.77 -8.00
C GLU A 701 -24.79 -3.07 -7.60
N PRO A 702 -23.82 -3.61 -8.37
CA PRO A 702 -23.07 -4.81 -7.97
C PRO A 702 -22.27 -4.62 -6.66
N LEU A 703 -21.71 -3.43 -6.44
CA LEU A 703 -21.03 -3.09 -5.20
C LEU A 703 -21.99 -3.09 -4.01
N LEU A 704 -23.15 -2.40 -4.16
CA LEU A 704 -24.15 -2.33 -3.10
C LEU A 704 -24.70 -3.71 -2.74
N GLU A 705 -24.90 -4.58 -3.73
CA GLU A 705 -25.33 -5.96 -3.50
C GLU A 705 -24.26 -6.77 -2.77
N ARG A 706 -23.00 -6.68 -3.17
CA ARG A 706 -21.85 -7.37 -2.55
C ARG A 706 -21.74 -7.01 -1.06
N ARG A 707 -21.93 -5.74 -0.72
CA ARG A 707 -21.82 -5.21 0.64
C ARG A 707 -23.12 -5.27 1.46
N GLY A 708 -24.21 -5.85 0.91
CA GLY A 708 -25.49 -5.92 1.60
C GLY A 708 -26.10 -4.54 1.90
N LEU A 709 -25.84 -3.55 1.05
CA LEU A 709 -26.30 -2.16 1.19
C LEU A 709 -27.51 -1.85 0.29
N THR A 710 -28.00 -2.80 -0.49
CA THR A 710 -29.28 -2.72 -1.20
C THR A 710 -30.39 -2.79 -0.17
N GLY A 711 -31.18 -1.72 -0.03
CA GLY A 711 -32.27 -1.61 0.95
C GLY A 711 -33.44 -2.57 0.67
N LYS A 712 -33.21 -3.88 0.80
CA LYS A 712 -34.26 -4.92 0.86
C LYS A 712 -34.16 -5.69 2.16
#